data_99ce281a3ef0e5292e931ce7abcb4799
#
_entry.id   99ce281a3ef0e5292e931ce7abcb4799
#
_cell.length_a   1.000
_cell.length_b   1.000
_cell.length_c   1.000
_cell.angle_alpha   90.00
_cell.angle_beta   90.00
_cell.angle_gamma   90.00
#
_symmetry.space_group_name_H-M   'P 1'
#
loop_
_entity.id
_entity.type
_entity.pdbx_description
1 polymer ?
#
loop_
_entity_poly.entity_id
_entity_poly.type
_entity_poly.pdbx_seq_one_letter_code
_entity_poly.pdbx_strand_id
1 'polypeptide(L)'
;MPYRLLFFLLGLFLLVQPDHALAQARLTLSGYVRAAGTNEALPGATVAVPALALGATTDDSGFYTLTLPAGPQELAVSFIGYQSLTKSVTLTRNQRLSFSLLEDSNTLGEVVIEGSGTLREKLQTTQMSVERLTSREAKLLPALFGEVDLLKTLQLKPGVQNGGEGTSGLFVRGGSADQNLFLVDDAVVYNPSHLFGLFSVFNPDAVQSVDLYKGGFPAQYGGRLSSVVDVKMRPGNPEKFTTSGGLGLISSRLTLEGPLPNRKGSWLVSGRRTYFDVFTRQVNKLNEGKEDWNPIPDYYFYDLNTKGNYTLGAKDNIFLTGYLGHDVFGFNSTNGFNFDFSWGNAVASARWNHVFNKRLYANTTAAFTRYDYRISNALDQFSFDLSSQIRDFSLRTDFDYALNDRHAVKFGAAFTDHHFGTGRLKAGAEDNSFNFGSDINYRGQEAGLYASDNFRASDKLQLEYGLRVSGFQSGSDQFGGLEPRAAARYSLTPNISLKANYALMYQYVHLVSNSGASLPTDIWYPSRLSVKPQRSQQVATGVSFLLGDGAYLLTNELYYKWAQRQIDFKDGAQLFVNPDLDSEFLFGRGWAYGNELYLEKKTGRTTGWVGYTLAWTKRRFPPQNGTTGINNGNTFYPNYDRRHNLTVVVLHQLSHRINLTGSFVFTSGQATTLPLARFVFQDVQGSNPSAVPIYPQRNTYRLAPYNRLDLGLVYKLRPIREGGESDLTFSIYNAYNRRNPYFVYFDQVKDKETTRVLSYRARQVSLFPVIPSVTYNFKF
;
A
#
# COMPACT_ATOMS: atom_id res chain seq x y z
N MET A 1 26.25 32.40 -22.50
CA MET A 1 26.59 32.74 -21.13
C MET A 1 26.39 31.56 -20.14
N PRO A 2 26.89 30.33 -20.40
CA PRO A 2 26.80 29.25 -19.39
C PRO A 2 28.10 28.92 -18.66
N TYR A 3 29.25 29.50 -19.03
CA TYR A 3 30.52 29.11 -18.44
C TYR A 3 30.92 29.88 -17.18
N ARG A 4 30.25 30.98 -16.83
CA ARG A 4 30.56 31.78 -15.63
C ARG A 4 29.95 31.20 -14.34
N LEU A 5 28.92 30.37 -14.44
CA LEU A 5 28.30 29.70 -13.26
C LEU A 5 29.12 28.49 -12.81
N LEU A 6 29.81 27.84 -13.75
CA LEU A 6 30.65 26.65 -13.44
C LEU A 6 31.93 27.04 -12.68
N PHE A 7 32.53 28.19 -12.97
CA PHE A 7 33.70 28.69 -12.26
C PHE A 7 33.38 29.23 -10.87
N PHE A 8 32.15 29.70 -10.61
CA PHE A 8 31.73 30.15 -9.29
C PHE A 8 31.45 28.95 -8.34
N LEU A 9 30.99 27.82 -8.85
CA LEU A 9 30.80 26.59 -8.11
C LEU A 9 32.13 25.87 -7.83
N LEU A 10 33.11 25.97 -8.71
CA LEU A 10 34.45 25.39 -8.50
C LEU A 10 35.30 26.22 -7.49
N GLY A 11 35.10 27.53 -7.42
CA GLY A 11 35.79 28.42 -6.48
C GLY A 11 35.34 28.27 -5.02
N LEU A 12 34.13 27.77 -4.77
CA LEU A 12 33.58 27.56 -3.43
C LEU A 12 34.11 26.25 -2.79
N PHE A 13 34.73 25.36 -3.58
CA PHE A 13 35.25 24.07 -3.11
C PHE A 13 36.69 24.16 -2.55
N LEU A 14 37.37 25.29 -2.69
CA LEU A 14 38.79 25.45 -2.32
C LEU A 14 39.04 26.18 -0.99
N LEU A 15 38.00 26.52 -0.22
CA LEU A 15 38.15 27.28 1.03
C LEU A 15 37.83 26.49 2.31
N VAL A 16 37.80 25.15 2.26
CA VAL A 16 37.66 24.35 3.50
C VAL A 16 39.03 23.81 3.88
N GLN A 17 39.74 24.52 4.76
CA GLN A 17 40.89 23.93 5.44
C GLN A 17 40.42 22.85 6.41
N PRO A 18 41.05 21.64 6.43
CA PRO A 18 40.68 20.62 7.40
C PRO A 18 41.38 20.94 8.74
N ASP A 19 40.59 21.27 9.75
CA ASP A 19 41.02 21.21 11.13
C ASP A 19 41.44 19.79 11.47
N HIS A 20 42.69 19.57 11.83
CA HIS A 20 43.23 18.31 12.36
C HIS A 20 42.67 18.06 13.77
N ALA A 21 41.43 17.58 13.88
CA ALA A 21 40.93 16.99 15.10
C ALA A 21 41.62 15.61 15.28
N LEU A 22 42.29 15.38 16.42
CA LEU A 22 42.79 14.08 16.83
C LEU A 22 41.64 13.04 16.73
N ALA A 23 41.79 12.11 15.82
CA ALA A 23 40.76 11.09 15.56
C ALA A 23 40.69 10.15 16.77
N GLN A 24 39.70 10.32 17.63
CA GLN A 24 39.33 9.31 18.62
C GLN A 24 39.06 7.97 17.92
N ALA A 25 39.66 6.88 18.41
CA ALA A 25 39.40 5.56 17.86
C ALA A 25 37.92 5.25 17.92
N ARG A 26 37.33 5.00 16.75
CA ARG A 26 35.90 4.65 16.64
C ARG A 26 35.73 3.15 16.54
N LEU A 27 34.78 2.62 17.31
CA LEU A 27 34.53 1.19 17.46
C LEU A 27 33.13 0.86 17.01
N THR A 28 32.93 -0.32 16.41
CA THR A 28 31.65 -0.78 15.93
C THR A 28 30.94 -1.61 16.99
N LEU A 29 29.76 -1.20 17.37
CA LEU A 29 28.77 -1.94 18.14
C LEU A 29 27.73 -2.53 17.20
N SER A 30 27.50 -3.84 17.25
CA SER A 30 26.47 -4.50 16.44
C SER A 30 25.73 -5.54 17.27
N GLY A 31 24.52 -5.92 16.82
CA GLY A 31 23.70 -6.92 17.52
C GLY A 31 22.28 -6.98 17.00
N TYR A 32 21.44 -7.66 17.73
CA TYR A 32 20.02 -7.77 17.42
C TYR A 32 19.18 -7.10 18.48
N VAL A 33 18.05 -6.52 18.04
CA VAL A 33 16.98 -6.09 18.94
C VAL A 33 15.79 -7.00 18.72
N ARG A 34 15.30 -7.61 19.79
CA ARG A 34 14.23 -8.62 19.77
C ARG A 34 13.23 -8.36 20.88
N ALA A 35 12.00 -8.88 20.73
CA ALA A 35 11.01 -8.91 21.79
C ALA A 35 11.40 -9.89 22.88
N ALA A 36 11.35 -9.49 24.16
CA ALA A 36 11.80 -10.32 25.28
C ALA A 36 10.90 -11.54 25.52
N GLY A 37 9.63 -11.49 25.25
CA GLY A 37 8.71 -12.63 25.48
C GLY A 37 8.58 -13.57 24.29
N THR A 38 8.83 -13.09 23.09
CA THR A 38 8.60 -13.82 21.83
C THR A 38 9.88 -14.08 21.06
N ASN A 39 10.99 -13.43 21.45
CA ASN A 39 12.25 -13.39 20.71
C ASN A 39 12.10 -12.97 19.22
N GLU A 40 10.96 -12.35 18.90
CA GLU A 40 10.65 -11.82 17.59
C GLU A 40 11.65 -10.71 17.23
N ALA A 41 12.13 -10.72 15.99
CA ALA A 41 12.94 -9.61 15.50
C ALA A 41 12.10 -8.33 15.51
N LEU A 42 12.70 -7.21 15.91
CA LEU A 42 12.07 -5.90 15.93
C LEU A 42 12.67 -5.02 14.82
N PRO A 43 12.21 -5.13 13.55
CA PRO A 43 12.70 -4.30 12.46
C PRO A 43 12.33 -2.84 12.69
N GLY A 44 13.29 -1.93 12.45
CA GLY A 44 13.10 -0.51 12.72
C GLY A 44 13.16 -0.14 14.20
N ALA A 45 13.62 -1.01 15.08
CA ALA A 45 13.98 -0.64 16.44
C ALA A 45 15.20 0.29 16.42
N THR A 46 15.17 1.31 17.26
CA THR A 46 16.26 2.32 17.33
C THR A 46 17.24 1.96 18.42
N VAL A 47 18.53 1.94 18.09
CA VAL A 47 19.64 1.87 19.04
C VAL A 47 20.42 3.18 18.94
N ALA A 48 20.34 4.04 19.94
CA ALA A 48 20.91 5.38 19.91
C ALA A 48 21.80 5.67 21.11
N VAL A 49 22.74 6.59 20.94
CA VAL A 49 23.47 7.26 22.02
C VAL A 49 23.00 8.71 22.05
N PRO A 50 22.05 9.07 22.93
CA PRO A 50 21.42 10.39 22.95
C PRO A 50 22.43 11.53 23.11
N ALA A 51 23.46 11.33 23.96
CA ALA A 51 24.50 12.31 24.22
C ALA A 51 25.33 12.68 22.97
N LEU A 52 25.45 11.76 22.01
CA LEU A 52 26.20 11.97 20.78
C LEU A 52 25.29 12.28 19.59
N ALA A 53 23.97 12.22 19.75
CA ALA A 53 22.98 12.28 18.68
C ALA A 53 23.24 11.23 17.55
N LEU A 54 23.84 10.10 17.91
CA LEU A 54 24.14 8.98 17.01
C LEU A 54 23.15 7.84 17.26
N GLY A 55 22.67 7.23 16.20
CA GLY A 55 21.79 6.08 16.30
C GLY A 55 21.77 5.27 15.01
N ALA A 56 21.30 4.02 15.12
CA ALA A 56 21.03 3.12 14.01
C ALA A 56 19.67 2.47 14.22
N THR A 57 18.96 2.21 13.13
CA THR A 57 17.75 1.40 13.12
C THR A 57 18.09 -0.04 12.78
N THR A 58 17.33 -0.96 13.33
CA THR A 58 17.45 -2.38 12.98
C THR A 58 16.87 -2.64 11.59
N ASP A 59 17.48 -3.58 10.87
CA ASP A 59 16.99 -4.13 9.63
C ASP A 59 15.83 -5.14 9.85
N ASP A 60 15.38 -5.80 8.78
CA ASP A 60 14.28 -6.76 8.80
C ASP A 60 14.53 -7.99 9.70
N SER A 61 15.80 -8.30 10.00
CA SER A 61 16.18 -9.36 10.94
C SER A 61 16.29 -8.88 12.39
N GLY A 62 16.04 -7.59 12.64
CA GLY A 62 16.28 -6.94 13.91
C GLY A 62 17.75 -6.62 14.17
N PHE A 63 18.64 -6.74 13.15
CA PHE A 63 20.06 -6.47 13.29
C PHE A 63 20.37 -4.98 13.17
N TYR A 64 21.27 -4.48 14.04
CA TYR A 64 21.78 -3.12 13.98
C TYR A 64 23.31 -3.10 13.96
N THR A 65 23.85 -2.04 13.40
CA THR A 65 25.28 -1.70 13.51
C THR A 65 25.42 -0.20 13.74
N LEU A 66 26.19 0.18 14.74
CA LEU A 66 26.40 1.55 15.18
C LEU A 66 27.87 1.79 15.47
N THR A 67 28.46 2.83 14.90
CA THR A 67 29.86 3.17 15.11
C THR A 67 29.99 4.33 16.08
N LEU A 68 30.66 4.12 17.20
CA LEU A 68 30.77 5.02 18.34
C LEU A 68 32.21 5.31 18.68
N PRO A 69 32.52 6.45 19.32
CA PRO A 69 33.84 6.69 19.92
C PRO A 69 34.12 5.65 21.00
N ALA A 70 35.43 5.29 21.16
CA ALA A 70 35.87 4.47 22.28
C ALA A 70 35.58 5.18 23.62
N GLY A 71 35.23 4.39 24.64
CA GLY A 71 34.90 4.88 25.97
C GLY A 71 33.49 4.51 26.46
N PRO A 72 33.06 5.08 27.59
CA PRO A 72 31.73 4.83 28.13
C PRO A 72 30.66 5.48 27.25
N GLN A 73 29.62 4.71 26.93
CA GLN A 73 28.48 5.13 26.12
C GLN A 73 27.19 4.71 26.80
N GLU A 74 26.22 5.58 26.82
CA GLU A 74 24.85 5.25 27.26
C GLU A 74 23.96 5.00 26.04
N LEU A 75 23.54 3.76 25.88
CA LEU A 75 22.69 3.31 24.77
C LEU A 75 21.24 3.35 25.19
N ALA A 76 20.41 4.01 24.40
CA ALA A 76 18.96 3.94 24.47
C ALA A 76 18.44 3.05 23.33
N VAL A 77 17.71 2.01 23.66
CA VAL A 77 17.09 1.09 22.70
C VAL A 77 15.58 1.19 22.82
N SER A 78 14.91 1.47 21.73
CA SER A 78 13.47 1.66 21.73
C SER A 78 12.81 1.07 20.48
N PHE A 79 11.57 0.61 20.66
CA PHE A 79 10.69 0.18 19.57
C PHE A 79 9.23 0.43 19.96
N ILE A 80 8.38 0.76 18.98
CA ILE A 80 6.97 1.07 19.22
C ILE A 80 6.26 -0.14 19.84
N GLY A 81 5.63 0.07 21.01
CA GLY A 81 4.91 -0.98 21.73
C GLY A 81 5.78 -1.83 22.65
N TYR A 82 7.02 -1.40 22.89
CA TYR A 82 7.98 -2.04 23.79
C TYR A 82 8.55 -1.03 24.78
N GLN A 83 8.90 -1.50 25.97
CA GLN A 83 9.58 -0.67 26.98
C GLN A 83 10.96 -0.29 26.48
N SER A 84 11.29 1.00 26.55
CA SER A 84 12.63 1.47 26.21
C SER A 84 13.66 0.97 27.22
N LEU A 85 14.79 0.50 26.72
CA LEU A 85 15.90 -0.01 27.53
C LEU A 85 17.09 0.95 27.43
N THR A 86 17.54 1.46 28.58
CA THR A 86 18.78 2.21 28.67
C THR A 86 19.88 1.32 29.23
N LYS A 87 21.05 1.30 28.57
CA LYS A 87 22.19 0.48 29.00
C LYS A 87 23.51 1.18 28.80
N SER A 88 24.30 1.30 29.88
CA SER A 88 25.68 1.81 29.82
C SER A 88 26.63 0.72 29.34
N VAL A 89 27.48 1.06 28.37
CA VAL A 89 28.48 0.14 27.79
C VAL A 89 29.80 0.88 27.61
N THR A 90 30.91 0.27 28.03
CA THR A 90 32.27 0.81 27.77
C THR A 90 32.86 0.12 26.55
N LEU A 91 33.03 0.87 25.46
CA LEU A 91 33.58 0.37 24.21
C LEU A 91 35.12 0.49 24.24
N THR A 92 35.82 -0.67 24.34
CA THR A 92 37.27 -0.77 24.24
C THR A 92 37.71 -1.50 22.97
N ARG A 93 36.80 -2.19 22.30
CA ARG A 93 36.99 -2.93 21.05
C ARG A 93 35.64 -3.03 20.31
N ASN A 94 35.67 -3.46 19.06
CA ASN A 94 34.44 -3.82 18.35
C ASN A 94 33.68 -4.92 19.11
N GLN A 95 32.41 -4.67 19.45
CA GLN A 95 31.64 -5.52 20.35
C GLN A 95 30.32 -5.89 19.72
N ARG A 96 29.80 -7.10 20.01
CA ARG A 96 28.44 -7.50 19.68
C ARG A 96 27.63 -7.48 20.96
N LEU A 97 26.50 -6.74 20.90
CA LEU A 97 25.56 -6.61 22.00
C LEU A 97 24.14 -6.68 21.45
N SER A 98 23.36 -7.66 21.88
CA SER A 98 21.95 -7.79 21.52
C SER A 98 21.08 -7.34 22.68
N PHE A 99 19.87 -6.83 22.33
CA PHE A 99 18.90 -6.32 23.27
C PHE A 99 17.59 -7.10 23.13
N SER A 100 16.95 -7.37 24.26
CA SER A 100 15.60 -7.90 24.33
C SER A 100 14.72 -6.85 24.97
N LEU A 101 13.73 -6.35 24.23
CA LEU A 101 12.78 -5.37 24.71
C LEU A 101 11.52 -6.11 25.22
N LEU A 102 11.10 -5.75 26.42
CA LEU A 102 9.82 -6.23 26.97
C LEU A 102 8.68 -5.55 26.22
N GLU A 103 7.70 -6.33 25.78
CA GLU A 103 6.44 -5.74 25.34
C GLU A 103 5.90 -4.88 26.49
N ASP A 104 5.50 -3.67 26.14
CA ASP A 104 4.86 -2.80 27.13
C ASP A 104 3.45 -3.30 27.41
N SER A 105 3.37 -4.34 28.25
CA SER A 105 2.10 -4.89 28.75
C SER A 105 1.37 -3.93 29.67
N ASN A 106 2.07 -2.92 30.17
CA ASN A 106 1.53 -1.81 30.96
C ASN A 106 1.06 -0.64 30.07
N THR A 107 0.75 -0.85 28.81
CA THR A 107 0.17 0.20 27.94
C THR A 107 -1.15 0.77 28.47
N LEU A 108 -1.43 0.58 29.74
CA LEU A 108 -2.59 1.13 30.46
C LEU A 108 -2.25 1.80 31.80
N GLY A 109 -1.02 1.76 32.28
CA GLY A 109 -0.46 2.73 33.20
C GLY A 109 0.11 3.88 32.37
N GLU A 110 0.18 5.07 32.88
CA GLU A 110 0.74 6.25 32.26
C GLU A 110 1.88 5.88 31.30
N VAL A 111 1.49 5.73 30.01
CA VAL A 111 2.45 5.49 28.95
C VAL A 111 3.17 6.81 28.78
N VAL A 112 4.12 7.05 29.63
CA VAL A 112 5.32 7.76 29.22
C VAL A 112 6.02 6.80 28.26
N ILE A 113 5.42 6.63 27.06
CA ILE A 113 6.23 6.26 25.93
C ILE A 113 7.22 7.41 25.84
N GLU A 114 8.42 7.21 26.30
CA GLU A 114 9.57 7.92 25.76
C GLU A 114 9.73 7.49 24.29
N GLY A 115 8.62 7.51 23.58
CA GLY A 115 8.48 7.42 22.13
C GLY A 115 8.88 8.70 21.42
N SER A 116 9.59 9.60 22.13
CA SER A 116 10.37 10.66 21.51
C SER A 116 11.38 10.09 20.51
N GLY A 117 11.83 8.85 20.67
CA GLY A 117 12.69 8.15 19.72
C GLY A 117 12.11 8.10 18.32
N THR A 118 10.89 7.67 18.15
CA THR A 118 10.29 7.50 16.82
C THR A 118 9.96 8.81 16.10
N LEU A 119 9.47 9.85 16.78
CA LEU A 119 9.23 11.16 16.17
C LEU A 119 10.55 11.88 15.89
N ARG A 120 11.53 11.77 16.78
CA ARG A 120 12.88 12.29 16.56
C ARG A 120 13.60 11.54 15.44
N GLU A 121 13.39 10.23 15.30
CA GLU A 121 13.92 9.44 14.20
C GLU A 121 13.33 9.87 12.85
N LYS A 122 11.99 10.08 12.76
CA LYS A 122 11.35 10.68 11.58
C LYS A 122 11.95 12.04 11.23
N LEU A 123 12.32 12.85 12.23
CA LEU A 123 13.01 14.12 12.02
C LEU A 123 14.42 13.91 11.45
N GLN A 124 15.14 12.88 11.91
CA GLN A 124 16.57 12.64 11.61
C GLN A 124 16.83 11.80 10.37
N THR A 125 15.87 11.05 9.83
CA THR A 125 16.05 10.28 8.58
C THR A 125 16.17 11.19 7.37
N THR A 126 17.02 10.85 6.38
CA THR A 126 17.09 11.51 5.06
C THR A 126 15.87 11.23 4.23
N GLN A 127 15.30 10.06 4.38
CA GLN A 127 14.10 9.69 3.66
C GLN A 127 12.93 10.57 4.06
N MET A 128 12.28 11.12 3.06
CA MET A 128 11.15 12.00 3.18
C MET A 128 9.88 11.23 2.80
N SER A 129 8.75 11.55 3.43
CA SER A 129 7.44 11.01 3.04
C SER A 129 7.30 9.49 3.23
N VAL A 130 7.93 8.95 4.28
CA VAL A 130 7.77 7.55 4.68
C VAL A 130 6.82 7.46 5.86
N GLU A 131 5.76 6.67 5.72
CA GLU A 131 4.81 6.37 6.80
C GLU A 131 4.90 4.90 7.18
N ARG A 132 5.31 4.65 8.42
CA ARG A 132 5.29 3.30 9.01
C ARG A 132 4.01 3.12 9.82
N LEU A 133 3.29 2.06 9.52
CA LEU A 133 2.09 1.63 10.23
C LEU A 133 2.33 0.25 10.83
N THR A 134 2.15 0.10 12.14
CA THR A 134 2.16 -1.21 12.78
C THR A 134 0.76 -1.82 12.77
N SER A 135 0.70 -3.15 12.77
CA SER A 135 -0.57 -3.87 12.88
C SER A 135 -1.32 -3.54 14.18
N ARG A 136 -0.57 -3.26 15.27
CA ARG A 136 -1.14 -2.84 16.57
C ARG A 136 -1.87 -1.49 16.45
N GLU A 137 -1.27 -0.49 15.78
CA GLU A 137 -1.92 0.82 15.57
C GLU A 137 -3.20 0.67 14.75
N ALA A 138 -3.19 -0.15 13.70
CA ALA A 138 -4.37 -0.38 12.87
C ALA A 138 -5.52 -1.06 13.64
N LYS A 139 -5.21 -2.00 14.55
CA LYS A 139 -6.21 -2.71 15.38
C LYS A 139 -6.94 -1.81 16.39
N LEU A 140 -6.39 -0.64 16.69
CA LEU A 140 -7.03 0.33 17.59
C LEU A 140 -8.05 1.23 16.88
N LEU A 141 -8.04 1.28 15.55
CA LEU A 141 -8.91 2.16 14.78
C LEU A 141 -10.28 1.53 14.53
N PRO A 142 -11.35 2.37 14.38
CA PRO A 142 -12.66 1.87 14.00
C PRO A 142 -12.60 1.13 12.67
N ALA A 143 -13.24 -0.02 12.60
CA ALA A 143 -13.17 -0.92 11.46
C ALA A 143 -14.55 -1.12 10.82
N LEU A 144 -14.60 -1.09 9.47
CA LEU A 144 -15.80 -1.40 8.71
C LEU A 144 -16.21 -2.86 8.96
N PHE A 145 -17.43 -3.10 9.42
CA PHE A 145 -17.95 -4.41 9.81
C PHE A 145 -17.10 -5.14 10.87
N GLY A 146 -16.22 -4.43 11.58
CA GLY A 146 -15.30 -5.01 12.55
C GLY A 146 -14.03 -5.64 11.94
N GLU A 147 -13.83 -5.49 10.64
CA GLU A 147 -12.65 -6.01 9.94
C GLU A 147 -11.55 -4.94 9.87
N VAL A 148 -10.44 -5.18 10.57
CA VAL A 148 -9.29 -4.28 10.59
C VAL A 148 -8.58 -4.30 9.25
N ASP A 149 -8.33 -3.11 8.67
CA ASP A 149 -7.77 -2.96 7.33
C ASP A 149 -6.56 -2.01 7.31
N LEU A 150 -5.40 -2.56 6.96
CA LEU A 150 -4.13 -1.82 6.91
C LEU A 150 -4.11 -0.77 5.80
N LEU A 151 -4.66 -1.07 4.62
CA LEU A 151 -4.71 -0.10 3.51
C LEU A 151 -5.69 1.05 3.80
N LYS A 152 -6.85 0.75 4.40
CA LYS A 152 -7.79 1.79 4.86
C LYS A 152 -7.14 2.71 5.89
N THR A 153 -6.31 2.16 6.77
CA THR A 153 -5.55 2.96 7.73
C THR A 153 -4.51 3.84 7.03
N LEU A 154 -3.81 3.34 6.00
CA LEU A 154 -2.90 4.17 5.20
C LEU A 154 -3.62 5.29 4.43
N GLN A 155 -4.88 5.10 4.05
CA GLN A 155 -5.70 6.16 3.42
C GLN A 155 -5.98 7.34 4.36
N LEU A 156 -5.76 7.19 5.68
CA LEU A 156 -5.88 8.28 6.65
C LEU A 156 -4.59 9.12 6.77
N LYS A 157 -3.54 8.80 6.00
CA LYS A 157 -2.28 9.56 5.98
C LYS A 157 -2.30 10.64 4.89
N PRO A 158 -1.64 11.81 5.10
CA PRO A 158 -1.62 12.87 4.09
C PRO A 158 -0.94 12.41 2.80
N GLY A 159 -1.37 12.96 1.66
CA GLY A 159 -0.86 12.59 0.34
C GLY A 159 -1.38 11.26 -0.20
N VAL A 160 -2.22 10.55 0.57
CA VAL A 160 -2.89 9.32 0.16
C VAL A 160 -4.38 9.58 -0.02
N GLN A 161 -4.90 9.30 -1.19
CA GLN A 161 -6.31 9.48 -1.51
C GLN A 161 -6.97 8.13 -1.78
N ASN A 162 -8.23 8.01 -1.42
CA ASN A 162 -9.06 6.85 -1.78
C ASN A 162 -9.76 7.09 -3.12
N GLY A 163 -10.14 6.02 -3.81
CA GLY A 163 -10.90 6.07 -5.06
C GLY A 163 -12.39 6.40 -4.91
N GLY A 164 -12.87 6.57 -3.68
CA GLY A 164 -14.29 6.75 -3.37
C GLY A 164 -14.77 5.82 -2.27
N GLU A 165 -16.07 5.86 -1.96
CA GLU A 165 -16.67 4.97 -0.99
C GLU A 165 -16.53 3.50 -1.46
N GLY A 166 -16.15 2.60 -0.54
CA GLY A 166 -16.04 1.17 -0.85
C GLY A 166 -14.84 0.76 -1.70
N THR A 167 -13.83 1.64 -1.92
CA THR A 167 -12.63 1.26 -2.67
C THR A 167 -11.40 1.20 -1.76
N SER A 168 -10.50 0.23 -2.01
CA SER A 168 -9.18 0.13 -1.35
C SER A 168 -8.06 0.70 -2.21
N GLY A 169 -8.36 1.23 -3.39
CA GLY A 169 -7.36 1.85 -4.26
C GLY A 169 -6.59 2.95 -3.53
N LEU A 170 -5.27 2.90 -3.62
CA LEU A 170 -4.37 3.94 -3.15
C LEU A 170 -3.98 4.84 -4.30
N PHE A 171 -4.24 6.13 -4.18
CA PHE A 171 -3.80 7.14 -5.14
C PHE A 171 -2.85 8.09 -4.43
N VAL A 172 -1.55 7.86 -4.62
CA VAL A 172 -0.51 8.56 -3.89
C VAL A 172 0.04 9.68 -4.75
N ARG A 173 -0.06 10.93 -4.26
CA ARG A 173 0.45 12.12 -4.97
C ARG A 173 0.09 12.15 -6.46
N GLY A 174 -1.20 11.89 -6.76
CA GLY A 174 -1.75 11.95 -8.11
C GLY A 174 -1.31 10.82 -9.04
N GLY A 175 -0.72 9.76 -8.53
CA GLY A 175 -0.51 8.53 -9.28
C GLY A 175 -1.78 7.69 -9.35
N SER A 176 -1.94 6.89 -10.41
CA SER A 176 -3.02 5.90 -10.55
C SER A 176 -2.76 4.65 -9.71
N ALA A 177 -3.77 3.81 -9.54
CA ALA A 177 -3.69 2.64 -8.68
C ALA A 177 -2.58 1.65 -9.09
N ASP A 178 -2.35 1.47 -10.40
CA ASP A 178 -1.28 0.63 -10.99
C ASP A 178 0.13 1.15 -10.76
N GLN A 179 0.28 2.42 -10.36
CA GLN A 179 1.58 3.07 -10.14
C GLN A 179 2.12 2.86 -8.72
N ASN A 180 1.44 2.05 -7.90
CA ASN A 180 1.89 1.66 -6.57
C ASN A 180 2.43 0.22 -6.59
N LEU A 181 3.55 0.00 -5.95
CA LEU A 181 4.14 -1.32 -5.75
C LEU A 181 3.70 -1.87 -4.39
N PHE A 182 2.98 -2.97 -4.39
CA PHE A 182 2.63 -3.69 -3.17
C PHE A 182 3.53 -4.91 -3.03
N LEU A 183 4.20 -5.03 -1.89
CA LEU A 183 5.10 -6.14 -1.57
C LEU A 183 4.67 -6.83 -0.28
N VAL A 184 4.77 -8.15 -0.25
CA VAL A 184 4.71 -8.97 0.97
C VAL A 184 6.03 -9.73 1.06
N ASP A 185 6.88 -9.37 2.03
CA ASP A 185 8.21 -9.93 2.18
C ASP A 185 8.97 -10.03 0.83
N ASP A 186 9.08 -8.90 0.12
CA ASP A 186 9.73 -8.69 -1.18
C ASP A 186 9.00 -9.28 -2.41
N ALA A 187 7.93 -10.05 -2.24
CA ALA A 187 7.13 -10.58 -3.36
C ALA A 187 5.99 -9.63 -3.75
N VAL A 188 5.75 -9.44 -5.05
CA VAL A 188 4.74 -8.51 -5.57
C VAL A 188 3.32 -9.06 -5.34
N VAL A 189 2.39 -8.18 -4.91
CA VAL A 189 0.95 -8.46 -4.87
C VAL A 189 0.26 -7.57 -5.89
N TYR A 190 -0.35 -8.17 -6.91
CA TYR A 190 -0.93 -7.43 -8.04
C TYR A 190 -2.30 -6.81 -7.73
N ASN A 191 -3.15 -7.51 -7.01
CA ASN A 191 -4.41 -6.96 -6.53
C ASN A 191 -4.42 -6.98 -5.00
N PRO A 192 -4.27 -5.81 -4.34
CA PRO A 192 -4.16 -5.75 -2.89
C PRO A 192 -5.51 -5.76 -2.16
N SER A 193 -6.62 -6.18 -2.84
CA SER A 193 -7.96 -6.01 -2.29
C SER A 193 -8.92 -7.15 -2.57
N HIS A 194 -9.84 -7.37 -1.61
CA HIS A 194 -11.03 -8.20 -1.72
C HIS A 194 -12.28 -7.36 -1.99
N LEU A 195 -13.36 -8.00 -2.43
CA LEU A 195 -14.68 -7.41 -2.65
C LEU A 195 -14.61 -6.07 -3.37
N PHE A 196 -14.05 -6.08 -4.60
CA PHE A 196 -13.93 -4.89 -5.45
C PHE A 196 -13.26 -3.68 -4.77
N GLY A 197 -12.40 -3.93 -3.78
CA GLY A 197 -11.70 -2.88 -3.05
C GLY A 197 -12.28 -2.55 -1.67
N LEU A 198 -13.20 -3.33 -1.16
CA LEU A 198 -13.80 -3.07 0.15
C LEU A 198 -12.88 -3.45 1.32
N PHE A 199 -12.08 -4.51 1.18
CA PHE A 199 -11.12 -4.96 2.18
C PHE A 199 -9.75 -5.19 1.57
N SER A 200 -8.69 -5.01 2.35
CA SER A 200 -7.34 -5.36 1.93
C SER A 200 -7.05 -6.85 2.10
N VAL A 201 -6.16 -7.37 1.27
CA VAL A 201 -5.66 -8.75 1.36
C VAL A 201 -4.72 -8.98 2.57
N PHE A 202 -4.28 -7.92 3.24
CA PHE A 202 -3.29 -7.98 4.32
C PHE A 202 -3.96 -8.27 5.66
N ASN A 203 -3.82 -9.53 6.12
CA ASN A 203 -4.35 -9.95 7.42
C ASN A 203 -3.54 -9.32 8.57
N PRO A 204 -4.16 -8.47 9.43
CA PRO A 204 -3.46 -7.76 10.50
C PRO A 204 -2.87 -8.68 11.58
N ASP A 205 -3.29 -9.96 11.66
CA ASP A 205 -2.72 -10.91 12.62
C ASP A 205 -1.41 -11.54 12.12
N ALA A 206 -1.21 -11.58 10.79
CA ALA A 206 0.00 -12.09 10.15
C ALA A 206 1.03 -11.00 9.84
N VAL A 207 0.60 -9.73 9.77
CA VAL A 207 1.47 -8.59 9.41
C VAL A 207 2.10 -7.98 10.65
N GLN A 208 3.38 -7.63 10.58
CA GLN A 208 4.12 -6.89 11.59
C GLN A 208 4.02 -5.39 11.39
N SER A 209 4.36 -4.93 10.18
CA SER A 209 4.32 -3.52 9.82
C SER A 209 4.10 -3.33 8.32
N VAL A 210 3.70 -2.12 7.96
CA VAL A 210 3.59 -1.66 6.58
C VAL A 210 4.34 -0.35 6.47
N ASP A 211 5.31 -0.29 5.54
CA ASP A 211 6.03 0.93 5.19
C ASP A 211 5.49 1.48 3.87
N LEU A 212 4.97 2.71 3.89
CA LEU A 212 4.52 3.43 2.71
C LEU A 212 5.52 4.51 2.34
N TYR A 213 6.12 4.40 1.17
CA TYR A 213 6.99 5.41 0.57
C TYR A 213 6.20 6.21 -0.46
N LYS A 214 5.96 7.51 -0.21
CA LYS A 214 5.13 8.39 -1.08
C LYS A 214 5.99 9.10 -2.14
N GLY A 215 6.50 8.35 -3.13
CA GLY A 215 7.46 8.84 -4.12
C GLY A 215 8.86 9.03 -3.52
N GLY A 216 9.86 9.22 -4.36
CA GLY A 216 11.25 9.35 -3.89
C GLY A 216 11.75 8.14 -3.11
N PHE A 217 11.19 6.96 -3.37
CA PHE A 217 11.56 5.72 -2.68
C PHE A 217 13.00 5.29 -3.03
N PRO A 218 13.69 4.53 -2.15
CA PRO A 218 15.08 4.09 -2.33
C PRO A 218 15.35 3.40 -3.66
N ALA A 219 16.61 3.45 -4.15
CA ALA A 219 16.99 2.91 -5.45
C ALA A 219 16.80 1.39 -5.60
N GLN A 220 16.68 0.68 -4.48
CA GLN A 220 16.35 -0.75 -4.44
C GLN A 220 14.99 -1.08 -5.05
N TYR A 221 14.03 -0.17 -4.98
CA TYR A 221 12.69 -0.36 -5.55
C TYR A 221 12.62 0.20 -6.98
N GLY A 222 11.92 -0.48 -7.87
CA GLY A 222 11.71 -0.06 -9.26
C GLY A 222 10.38 -0.53 -9.82
N GLY A 223 10.14 -0.29 -11.12
CA GLY A 223 8.97 -0.81 -11.85
C GLY A 223 7.64 -0.12 -11.54
N ARG A 224 7.60 0.94 -10.70
CA ARG A 224 6.39 1.74 -10.40
C ARG A 224 6.72 3.22 -10.29
N LEU A 225 5.68 4.09 -10.43
CA LEU A 225 5.84 5.54 -10.61
C LEU A 225 5.38 6.38 -9.43
N SER A 226 4.69 5.81 -8.43
CA SER A 226 4.00 6.60 -7.42
C SER A 226 4.42 6.28 -6.00
N SER A 227 4.25 5.06 -5.56
CA SER A 227 4.58 4.66 -4.19
C SER A 227 5.04 3.21 -4.10
N VAL A 228 5.62 2.87 -2.95
CA VAL A 228 5.88 1.50 -2.53
C VAL A 228 5.17 1.27 -1.20
N VAL A 229 4.40 0.18 -1.12
CA VAL A 229 3.77 -0.34 0.09
C VAL A 229 4.46 -1.66 0.41
N ASP A 230 5.36 -1.62 1.37
CA ASP A 230 6.18 -2.76 1.76
C ASP A 230 5.62 -3.38 3.05
N VAL A 231 5.01 -4.56 2.92
CA VAL A 231 4.35 -5.28 4.01
C VAL A 231 5.30 -6.35 4.54
N LYS A 232 5.65 -6.23 5.82
CA LYS A 232 6.48 -7.21 6.52
C LYS A 232 5.61 -8.12 7.36
N MET A 233 5.77 -9.43 7.17
CA MET A 233 5.06 -10.45 7.94
C MET A 233 5.78 -10.78 9.24
N ARG A 234 5.01 -11.12 10.28
CA ARG A 234 5.56 -11.55 11.59
C ARG A 234 6.24 -12.91 11.48
N PRO A 235 7.36 -13.12 12.15
CA PRO A 235 8.12 -14.38 12.06
C PRO A 235 7.52 -15.55 12.87
N GLY A 236 6.50 -15.34 13.70
CA GLY A 236 5.97 -16.33 14.63
C GLY A 236 6.73 -16.41 15.96
N ASN A 237 6.16 -17.07 16.95
CA ASN A 237 6.70 -17.15 18.30
C ASN A 237 7.76 -18.28 18.44
N PRO A 238 9.04 -18.01 18.70
CA PRO A 238 10.07 -19.03 18.82
C PRO A 238 10.13 -19.70 20.20
N GLU A 239 9.38 -19.23 21.20
CA GLU A 239 9.48 -19.74 22.59
C GLU A 239 8.35 -20.66 22.97
N LYS A 240 7.12 -20.30 22.63
CA LYS A 240 5.90 -21.04 23.00
C LYS A 240 4.89 -21.08 21.89
N PHE A 241 4.05 -22.09 21.91
CA PHE A 241 2.87 -22.12 21.05
C PHE A 241 1.87 -21.06 21.51
N THR A 242 1.37 -20.29 20.57
CA THR A 242 0.42 -19.20 20.80
C THR A 242 -0.71 -19.29 19.80
N THR A 243 -1.92 -19.08 20.25
CA THR A 243 -3.12 -19.00 19.43
C THR A 243 -3.73 -17.62 19.60
N SER A 244 -4.00 -16.94 18.51
CA SER A 244 -4.71 -15.67 18.53
C SER A 244 -5.75 -15.60 17.41
N GLY A 245 -6.76 -14.74 17.57
CA GLY A 245 -7.78 -14.61 16.55
C GLY A 245 -8.83 -13.58 16.87
N GLY A 246 -9.84 -13.52 16.00
CA GLY A 246 -10.98 -12.63 16.14
C GLY A 246 -12.24 -13.23 15.54
N LEU A 247 -13.35 -13.04 16.24
CA LEU A 247 -14.70 -13.41 15.80
C LEU A 247 -15.52 -12.14 15.63
N GLY A 248 -15.80 -11.78 14.40
CA GLY A 248 -16.60 -10.61 14.03
C GLY A 248 -17.96 -10.99 13.46
N LEU A 249 -18.77 -9.99 13.08
CA LEU A 249 -20.12 -10.21 12.52
C LEU A 249 -20.09 -10.87 11.14
N ILE A 250 -19.10 -10.55 10.32
CA ILE A 250 -19.04 -11.01 8.92
C ILE A 250 -17.78 -11.82 8.60
N SER A 251 -16.79 -11.84 9.49
CA SER A 251 -15.51 -12.50 9.27
C SER A 251 -14.97 -13.10 10.56
N SER A 252 -14.15 -14.13 10.40
CA SER A 252 -13.35 -14.71 11.47
C SER A 252 -11.91 -14.91 11.01
N ARG A 253 -11.00 -14.79 11.96
CA ARG A 253 -9.58 -15.02 11.74
C ARG A 253 -8.99 -15.85 12.88
N LEU A 254 -8.01 -16.69 12.53
CA LEU A 254 -7.29 -17.54 13.46
C LEU A 254 -5.82 -17.58 13.07
N THR A 255 -4.96 -17.36 14.04
CA THR A 255 -3.51 -17.42 13.88
C THR A 255 -2.94 -18.39 14.88
N LEU A 256 -2.14 -19.32 14.38
CA LEU A 256 -1.39 -20.30 15.14
C LEU A 256 0.09 -20.04 14.89
N GLU A 257 0.86 -19.99 15.95
CA GLU A 257 2.31 -19.77 15.85
C GLU A 257 3.07 -20.52 16.95
N GLY A 258 4.31 -20.88 16.68
CA GLY A 258 5.11 -21.57 17.66
C GLY A 258 6.55 -21.83 17.23
N PRO A 259 7.37 -22.38 18.16
CA PRO A 259 8.75 -22.73 17.87
C PRO A 259 8.86 -23.94 16.95
N LEU A 260 9.91 -23.99 16.16
CA LEU A 260 10.37 -25.23 15.53
C LEU A 260 10.96 -26.19 16.57
N PRO A 261 10.98 -27.53 16.32
CA PRO A 261 11.37 -28.54 17.31
C PRO A 261 12.71 -28.29 18.00
N ASN A 262 13.67 -27.69 17.33
CA ASN A 262 15.01 -27.40 17.88
C ASN A 262 15.17 -25.97 18.42
N ARG A 263 14.09 -25.18 18.47
CA ARG A 263 14.07 -23.75 18.86
C ARG A 263 15.03 -22.85 18.06
N LYS A 264 15.49 -23.30 16.88
CA LYS A 264 16.29 -22.49 15.96
C LYS A 264 15.46 -21.64 15.00
N GLY A 265 14.18 -21.61 15.20
CA GLY A 265 13.25 -20.82 14.37
C GLY A 265 11.84 -20.96 14.86
N SER A 266 10.93 -20.33 14.13
CA SER A 266 9.50 -20.31 14.42
C SER A 266 8.66 -20.46 13.15
N TRP A 267 7.40 -20.73 13.33
CA TRP A 267 6.40 -20.79 12.30
C TRP A 267 5.14 -20.03 12.69
N LEU A 268 4.45 -19.51 11.70
CA LEU A 268 3.15 -18.85 11.83
C LEU A 268 2.26 -19.32 10.68
N VAL A 269 1.00 -19.64 11.01
CA VAL A 269 -0.07 -19.89 10.05
C VAL A 269 -1.28 -19.06 10.48
N SER A 270 -1.80 -18.24 9.57
CA SER A 270 -2.93 -17.36 9.85
C SER A 270 -3.96 -17.48 8.74
N GLY A 271 -5.19 -17.85 9.12
CA GLY A 271 -6.34 -17.93 8.22
C GLY A 271 -7.37 -16.86 8.53
N ARG A 272 -8.05 -16.36 7.50
CA ARG A 272 -9.19 -15.45 7.58
C ARG A 272 -10.23 -15.86 6.55
N ARG A 273 -11.52 -15.80 6.93
CA ARG A 273 -12.65 -16.02 6.01
C ARG A 273 -13.81 -15.11 6.37
N THR A 274 -14.48 -14.57 5.35
CA THR A 274 -15.81 -13.97 5.49
C THR A 274 -16.88 -15.04 5.29
N TYR A 275 -18.02 -14.87 5.92
CA TYR A 275 -19.15 -15.80 5.85
C TYR A 275 -20.47 -15.11 5.50
N PHE A 276 -20.38 -14.06 4.69
CA PHE A 276 -21.58 -13.37 4.18
C PHE A 276 -22.47 -14.31 3.36
N ASP A 277 -21.86 -15.24 2.60
CA ASP A 277 -22.54 -16.31 1.87
C ASP A 277 -23.45 -17.18 2.74
N VAL A 278 -23.09 -17.42 4.00
CA VAL A 278 -23.93 -18.21 4.93
C VAL A 278 -25.26 -17.50 5.19
N PHE A 279 -25.23 -16.18 5.34
CA PHE A 279 -26.43 -15.38 5.57
C PHE A 279 -27.28 -15.27 4.30
N THR A 280 -26.66 -14.96 3.15
CA THR A 280 -27.39 -14.79 1.87
C THR A 280 -28.08 -16.10 1.47
N ARG A 281 -27.42 -17.24 1.59
CA ARG A 281 -28.01 -18.56 1.32
C ARG A 281 -29.22 -18.87 2.19
N GLN A 282 -29.17 -18.55 3.50
CA GLN A 282 -30.30 -18.73 4.39
C GLN A 282 -31.47 -17.83 4.00
N VAL A 283 -31.21 -16.54 3.70
CA VAL A 283 -32.24 -15.59 3.26
C VAL A 283 -32.84 -16.04 1.93
N ASN A 284 -32.03 -16.48 0.98
CA ASN A 284 -32.50 -16.99 -0.32
C ASN A 284 -33.38 -18.25 -0.12
N LYS A 285 -32.95 -19.19 0.72
CA LYS A 285 -33.72 -20.40 1.02
C LYS A 285 -35.08 -20.10 1.68
N LEU A 286 -35.14 -19.12 2.59
CA LEU A 286 -36.38 -18.71 3.26
C LEU A 286 -37.38 -17.99 2.30
N ASN A 287 -36.91 -17.51 1.16
CA ASN A 287 -37.70 -16.81 0.17
C ASN A 287 -37.85 -17.58 -1.15
N GLU A 288 -37.34 -18.82 -1.18
CA GLU A 288 -37.43 -19.70 -2.34
C GLU A 288 -38.93 -19.94 -2.71
N GLY A 289 -39.23 -19.81 -4.00
CA GLY A 289 -40.62 -19.97 -4.52
C GLY A 289 -41.48 -18.73 -4.42
N LYS A 290 -41.02 -17.57 -3.93
CA LYS A 290 -41.76 -16.31 -3.98
C LYS A 290 -41.56 -15.66 -5.36
N GLU A 291 -42.65 -15.34 -6.05
CA GLU A 291 -42.62 -14.79 -7.43
C GLU A 291 -41.82 -13.50 -7.60
N ASP A 292 -41.79 -12.64 -6.57
CA ASP A 292 -41.09 -11.34 -6.61
C ASP A 292 -39.69 -11.40 -5.97
N TRP A 293 -39.19 -12.59 -5.60
CA TRP A 293 -37.89 -12.72 -4.97
C TRP A 293 -36.77 -12.82 -5.99
N ASN A 294 -35.84 -11.85 -5.97
CA ASN A 294 -34.56 -11.95 -6.66
C ASN A 294 -33.50 -12.45 -5.69
N PRO A 295 -32.87 -13.59 -5.93
CA PRO A 295 -31.82 -14.12 -5.06
C PRO A 295 -30.70 -13.10 -4.83
N ILE A 296 -30.26 -12.99 -3.57
CA ILE A 296 -29.11 -12.15 -3.20
C ILE A 296 -27.85 -12.90 -3.66
N PRO A 297 -26.89 -12.24 -4.33
CA PRO A 297 -25.64 -12.85 -4.71
C PRO A 297 -24.86 -13.41 -3.51
N ASP A 298 -24.26 -14.57 -3.66
CA ASP A 298 -23.33 -15.13 -2.68
C ASP A 298 -21.97 -14.48 -2.87
N TYR A 299 -21.35 -14.10 -1.73
CA TYR A 299 -19.99 -13.61 -1.73
C TYR A 299 -19.25 -14.09 -0.50
N TYR A 300 -18.02 -14.53 -0.69
CA TYR A 300 -17.04 -14.74 0.37
C TYR A 300 -15.61 -14.60 -0.15
N PHE A 301 -14.69 -14.31 0.76
CA PHE A 301 -13.27 -14.45 0.51
C PHE A 301 -12.59 -15.22 1.64
N TYR A 302 -11.42 -15.76 1.35
CA TYR A 302 -10.54 -16.34 2.35
C TYR A 302 -9.09 -15.99 2.06
N ASP A 303 -8.30 -15.93 3.15
CA ASP A 303 -6.86 -15.73 3.15
C ASP A 303 -6.18 -16.81 3.96
N LEU A 304 -5.04 -17.25 3.48
CA LEU A 304 -4.09 -18.07 4.21
C LEU A 304 -2.71 -17.43 4.12
N ASN A 305 -2.14 -17.13 5.27
CA ASN A 305 -0.80 -16.58 5.40
C ASN A 305 0.07 -17.59 6.15
N THR A 306 1.28 -17.82 5.67
CA THR A 306 2.25 -18.71 6.32
C THR A 306 3.61 -18.04 6.38
N LYS A 307 4.30 -18.17 7.48
CA LYS A 307 5.68 -17.70 7.63
C LYS A 307 6.48 -18.72 8.42
N GLY A 308 7.66 -19.05 7.95
CA GLY A 308 8.64 -19.85 8.67
C GLY A 308 9.98 -19.14 8.67
N ASN A 309 10.71 -19.25 9.75
CA ASN A 309 12.11 -18.81 9.82
C ASN A 309 12.98 -19.89 10.44
N TYR A 310 14.22 -19.94 10.03
CA TYR A 310 15.20 -20.89 10.55
C TYR A 310 16.61 -20.31 10.56
N THR A 311 17.28 -20.37 11.71
CA THR A 311 18.67 -19.97 11.88
C THR A 311 19.58 -21.17 11.62
N LEU A 312 20.21 -21.20 10.44
CA LEU A 312 21.17 -22.24 10.06
C LEU A 312 22.46 -22.18 10.88
N GLY A 313 22.90 -20.97 11.22
CA GLY A 313 24.12 -20.71 11.96
C GLY A 313 24.24 -19.27 12.43
N ALA A 314 25.41 -18.89 12.93
CA ALA A 314 25.65 -17.51 13.42
C ALA A 314 25.54 -16.44 12.32
N LYS A 315 25.63 -16.82 11.05
CA LYS A 315 25.69 -15.91 9.92
C LYS A 315 24.50 -16.06 8.95
N ASP A 316 23.71 -17.12 9.08
CA ASP A 316 22.75 -17.51 8.06
C ASP A 316 21.36 -17.70 8.67
N ASN A 317 20.37 -16.99 8.10
CA ASN A 317 18.96 -17.14 8.40
C ASN A 317 18.16 -17.35 7.11
N ILE A 318 17.19 -18.23 7.15
CA ILE A 318 16.26 -18.48 6.06
C ILE A 318 14.85 -18.09 6.52
N PHE A 319 14.10 -17.43 5.64
CA PHE A 319 12.71 -17.09 5.82
C PHE A 319 11.90 -17.63 4.64
N LEU A 320 10.80 -18.27 4.94
CA LEU A 320 9.84 -18.74 3.96
C LEU A 320 8.51 -18.05 4.21
N THR A 321 7.92 -17.46 3.19
CA THR A 321 6.64 -16.76 3.28
C THR A 321 5.70 -17.30 2.21
N GLY A 322 4.44 -17.54 2.58
CA GLY A 322 3.38 -17.90 1.67
C GLY A 322 2.13 -17.08 1.93
N TYR A 323 1.47 -16.63 0.88
CA TYR A 323 0.17 -15.99 0.92
C TYR A 323 -0.73 -16.55 -0.18
N LEU A 324 -1.95 -16.91 0.17
CA LEU A 324 -3.02 -17.29 -0.74
C LEU A 324 -4.28 -16.56 -0.35
N GLY A 325 -4.86 -15.78 -1.24
CA GLY A 325 -6.13 -15.10 -1.06
C GLY A 325 -7.02 -15.32 -2.27
N HIS A 326 -8.31 -15.57 -2.03
CA HIS A 326 -9.26 -15.85 -3.09
C HIS A 326 -10.65 -15.31 -2.76
N ASP A 327 -11.28 -14.70 -3.76
CA ASP A 327 -12.63 -14.16 -3.74
C ASP A 327 -13.54 -14.98 -4.62
N VAL A 328 -14.75 -15.21 -4.16
CA VAL A 328 -15.81 -15.89 -4.92
C VAL A 328 -17.09 -15.08 -4.83
N PHE A 329 -17.61 -14.70 -5.97
CA PHE A 329 -18.90 -14.04 -6.14
C PHE A 329 -19.75 -14.89 -7.08
N GLY A 330 -20.93 -15.31 -6.63
CA GLY A 330 -21.85 -16.13 -7.40
C GLY A 330 -23.24 -15.52 -7.40
N PHE A 331 -23.89 -15.54 -8.56
CA PHE A 331 -25.26 -15.13 -8.73
C PHE A 331 -25.99 -16.15 -9.59
N ASN A 332 -26.99 -16.80 -9.01
CA ASN A 332 -27.85 -17.76 -9.69
C ASN A 332 -29.27 -17.19 -9.73
N SER A 333 -29.76 -16.86 -10.92
CA SER A 333 -31.11 -16.38 -11.13
C SER A 333 -32.10 -17.54 -11.32
N THR A 334 -33.33 -17.34 -10.90
CA THR A 334 -34.46 -18.26 -11.19
C THR A 334 -34.74 -18.44 -12.69
N ASN A 335 -34.25 -17.53 -13.52
CA ASN A 335 -34.43 -17.55 -14.98
C ASN A 335 -33.31 -18.26 -15.74
N GLY A 336 -32.54 -19.16 -15.10
CA GLY A 336 -31.45 -19.89 -15.73
C GLY A 336 -30.14 -19.12 -15.96
N PHE A 337 -30.10 -17.83 -15.61
CA PHE A 337 -28.88 -17.02 -15.69
C PHE A 337 -27.97 -17.30 -14.50
N ASN A 338 -26.81 -17.90 -14.76
CA ASN A 338 -25.78 -18.18 -13.74
C ASN A 338 -24.54 -17.35 -14.07
N PHE A 339 -24.06 -16.61 -13.06
CA PHE A 339 -22.88 -15.77 -13.16
C PHE A 339 -21.94 -16.08 -12.01
N ASP A 340 -20.73 -16.54 -12.31
CA ASP A 340 -19.67 -16.78 -11.34
C ASP A 340 -18.47 -15.89 -11.66
N PHE A 341 -17.98 -15.21 -10.65
CA PHE A 341 -16.79 -14.39 -10.75
C PHE A 341 -15.86 -14.71 -9.58
N SER A 342 -14.63 -15.10 -9.89
CA SER A 342 -13.61 -15.37 -8.90
C SER A 342 -12.29 -14.71 -9.28
N TRP A 343 -11.50 -14.31 -8.25
CA TRP A 343 -10.17 -13.77 -8.43
C TRP A 343 -9.32 -14.03 -7.20
N GLY A 344 -7.99 -13.97 -7.37
CA GLY A 344 -7.12 -14.20 -6.23
C GLY A 344 -5.64 -14.00 -6.51
N ASN A 345 -4.87 -13.96 -5.42
CA ASN A 345 -3.42 -13.93 -5.44
C ASN A 345 -2.85 -15.19 -4.78
N ALA A 346 -1.75 -15.67 -5.33
CA ALA A 346 -0.89 -16.67 -4.70
C ALA A 346 0.54 -16.15 -4.73
N VAL A 347 1.18 -16.09 -3.56
CA VAL A 347 2.53 -15.58 -3.38
C VAL A 347 3.34 -16.56 -2.56
N ALA A 348 4.57 -16.81 -2.97
CA ALA A 348 5.55 -17.55 -2.19
C ALA A 348 6.91 -16.86 -2.28
N SER A 349 7.62 -16.71 -1.17
CA SER A 349 8.98 -16.19 -1.18
C SER A 349 9.90 -17.00 -0.26
N ALA A 350 11.16 -17.11 -0.67
CA ALA A 350 12.24 -17.68 0.12
C ALA A 350 13.38 -16.66 0.19
N ARG A 351 13.71 -16.19 1.39
CA ARG A 351 14.75 -15.21 1.62
C ARG A 351 15.86 -15.82 2.46
N TRP A 352 17.09 -15.68 1.98
CA TRP A 352 18.31 -16.04 2.67
C TRP A 352 19.06 -14.78 3.07
N ASN A 353 19.32 -14.65 4.37
CA ASN A 353 20.10 -13.57 4.94
C ASN A 353 21.46 -14.10 5.30
N HIS A 354 22.53 -13.45 4.81
CA HIS A 354 23.91 -13.84 5.08
C HIS A 354 24.74 -12.67 5.61
N VAL A 355 25.43 -12.90 6.72
CA VAL A 355 26.39 -11.94 7.31
C VAL A 355 27.80 -12.33 6.90
N PHE A 356 28.35 -11.72 5.84
CA PHE A 356 29.73 -11.97 5.40
C PHE A 356 30.75 -11.58 6.49
N ASN A 357 30.61 -10.37 7.01
CA ASN A 357 31.44 -9.82 8.05
C ASN A 357 30.70 -8.69 8.82
N LYS A 358 31.38 -7.94 9.68
CA LYS A 358 30.77 -6.87 10.50
C LYS A 358 30.29 -5.67 9.71
N ARG A 359 30.63 -5.57 8.43
CA ARG A 359 30.33 -4.42 7.57
C ARG A 359 29.49 -4.79 6.34
N LEU A 360 29.44 -6.07 5.96
CA LEU A 360 28.77 -6.52 4.76
C LEU A 360 27.73 -7.59 5.11
N TYR A 361 26.52 -7.32 4.72
CA TYR A 361 25.35 -8.14 4.89
C TYR A 361 24.62 -8.29 3.54
N ALA A 362 24.02 -9.43 3.29
CA ALA A 362 23.24 -9.66 2.08
C ALA A 362 21.89 -10.31 2.37
N ASN A 363 20.89 -9.91 1.58
CA ASN A 363 19.59 -10.52 1.46
C ASN A 363 19.40 -11.03 0.04
N THR A 364 19.16 -12.33 -0.13
CA THR A 364 18.76 -12.91 -1.41
C THR A 364 17.35 -13.46 -1.29
N THR A 365 16.44 -12.96 -2.12
CA THR A 365 15.03 -13.38 -2.14
C THR A 365 14.69 -13.96 -3.50
N ALA A 366 14.17 -15.18 -3.52
CA ALA A 366 13.48 -15.76 -4.66
C ALA A 366 11.98 -15.75 -4.39
N ALA A 367 11.17 -15.27 -5.34
CA ALA A 367 9.74 -15.19 -5.14
C ALA A 367 8.95 -15.65 -6.38
N PHE A 368 7.80 -16.21 -6.11
CA PHE A 368 6.77 -16.54 -7.08
C PHE A 368 5.50 -15.76 -6.75
N THR A 369 4.88 -15.16 -7.76
CA THR A 369 3.61 -14.47 -7.63
C THR A 369 2.69 -14.88 -8.77
N ARG A 370 1.41 -15.08 -8.46
CA ARG A 370 0.34 -15.26 -9.42
C ARG A 370 -0.87 -14.44 -8.99
N TYR A 371 -1.45 -13.73 -9.93
CA TYR A 371 -2.77 -13.13 -9.83
C TYR A 371 -3.60 -13.62 -11.02
N ASP A 372 -4.82 -14.04 -10.78
CA ASP A 372 -5.77 -14.41 -11.83
C ASP A 372 -7.20 -14.05 -11.47
N TYR A 373 -8.01 -13.86 -12.51
CA TYR A 373 -9.45 -13.79 -12.38
C TYR A 373 -10.14 -14.65 -13.43
N ARG A 374 -11.35 -15.08 -13.11
CA ARG A 374 -12.23 -15.81 -14.01
C ARG A 374 -13.67 -15.34 -13.85
N ILE A 375 -14.32 -15.06 -14.98
CA ILE A 375 -15.74 -14.79 -15.10
C ILE A 375 -16.33 -15.88 -15.94
N SER A 376 -17.32 -16.60 -15.41
CA SER A 376 -18.10 -17.57 -16.17
C SER A 376 -19.58 -17.21 -16.07
N ASN A 377 -20.25 -17.39 -17.18
CA ASN A 377 -21.68 -17.15 -17.31
C ASN A 377 -22.28 -18.31 -18.12
N ALA A 378 -23.41 -18.81 -17.68
CA ALA A 378 -24.23 -19.73 -18.43
C ALA A 378 -25.66 -19.17 -18.49
N LEU A 379 -26.20 -19.12 -19.69
CA LEU A 379 -27.60 -18.75 -19.95
C LEU A 379 -28.18 -19.78 -20.93
N ASP A 380 -29.07 -20.63 -20.43
CA ASP A 380 -29.65 -21.75 -21.18
C ASP A 380 -28.55 -22.60 -21.87
N GLN A 381 -28.51 -22.58 -23.18
CA GLN A 381 -27.56 -23.34 -24.00
C GLN A 381 -26.24 -22.62 -24.28
N PHE A 382 -26.09 -21.35 -23.87
CA PHE A 382 -24.89 -20.56 -24.12
C PHE A 382 -24.01 -20.47 -22.87
N SER A 383 -22.72 -20.68 -23.05
CA SER A 383 -21.71 -20.49 -22.02
C SER A 383 -20.64 -19.50 -22.45
N PHE A 384 -20.15 -18.74 -21.49
CA PHE A 384 -19.09 -17.75 -21.65
C PHE A 384 -18.10 -17.88 -20.49
N ASP A 385 -16.82 -17.98 -20.79
CA ASP A 385 -15.74 -18.04 -19.81
C ASP A 385 -14.63 -17.06 -20.22
N LEU A 386 -14.41 -16.05 -19.40
CA LEU A 386 -13.35 -15.05 -19.57
C LEU A 386 -12.38 -15.16 -18.40
N SER A 387 -11.08 -15.28 -18.69
CA SER A 387 -10.06 -15.29 -17.66
C SER A 387 -8.84 -14.49 -18.08
N SER A 388 -8.13 -13.96 -17.09
CA SER A 388 -6.84 -13.31 -17.26
C SER A 388 -5.92 -13.66 -16.10
N GLN A 389 -4.61 -13.65 -16.34
CA GLN A 389 -3.62 -13.92 -15.29
C GLN A 389 -2.32 -13.14 -15.54
N ILE A 390 -1.62 -12.85 -14.45
CA ILE A 390 -0.20 -12.51 -14.47
C ILE A 390 0.54 -13.41 -13.48
N ARG A 391 1.72 -13.89 -13.88
CA ARG A 391 2.54 -14.78 -13.08
C ARG A 391 4.01 -14.41 -13.22
N ASP A 392 4.68 -14.23 -12.08
CA ASP A 392 6.07 -13.80 -12.00
C ASP A 392 6.94 -14.81 -11.28
N PHE A 393 8.17 -14.92 -11.77
CA PHE A 393 9.30 -15.47 -11.03
C PHE A 393 10.34 -14.37 -10.85
N SER A 394 10.70 -14.05 -9.61
CA SER A 394 11.67 -13.01 -9.32
C SER A 394 12.83 -13.52 -8.46
N LEU A 395 14.01 -12.99 -8.74
CA LEU A 395 15.22 -13.17 -7.94
C LEU A 395 15.82 -11.79 -7.66
N ARG A 396 16.08 -11.52 -6.40
CA ARG A 396 16.65 -10.27 -5.96
C ARG A 396 17.76 -10.53 -4.95
N THR A 397 18.87 -9.78 -5.05
CA THR A 397 19.93 -9.79 -4.05
C THR A 397 20.31 -8.36 -3.71
N ASP A 398 20.22 -8.02 -2.44
CA ASP A 398 20.53 -6.70 -1.88
C ASP A 398 21.73 -6.84 -0.93
N PHE A 399 22.69 -5.93 -1.03
CA PHE A 399 23.85 -5.85 -0.16
C PHE A 399 23.81 -4.54 0.62
N ASP A 400 23.98 -4.62 1.93
CA ASP A 400 24.21 -3.50 2.84
C ASP A 400 25.66 -3.49 3.26
N TYR A 401 26.38 -2.40 2.93
CA TYR A 401 27.81 -2.26 3.19
C TYR A 401 28.13 -0.99 3.97
N ALA A 402 28.45 -1.14 5.25
CA ALA A 402 28.97 -0.07 6.08
C ALA A 402 30.43 0.21 5.71
N LEU A 403 30.66 1.03 4.68
CA LEU A 403 32.00 1.34 4.17
C LEU A 403 32.85 1.98 5.26
N ASN A 404 32.31 3.01 5.92
CA ASN A 404 32.90 3.68 7.09
C ASN A 404 31.81 4.42 7.88
N ASP A 405 32.19 5.26 8.85
CA ASP A 405 31.23 5.98 9.72
C ASP A 405 30.37 7.03 9.02
N ARG A 406 30.78 7.44 7.82
CA ARG A 406 30.08 8.46 7.03
C ARG A 406 29.32 7.90 5.83
N HIS A 407 29.66 6.71 5.36
CA HIS A 407 29.14 6.10 4.15
C HIS A 407 28.51 4.74 4.43
N ALA A 408 27.21 4.62 4.20
CA ALA A 408 26.46 3.37 4.23
C ALA A 408 25.95 3.08 2.82
N VAL A 409 26.63 2.18 2.12
CA VAL A 409 26.35 1.86 0.71
C VAL A 409 25.39 0.69 0.63
N LYS A 410 24.33 0.84 -0.18
CA LYS A 410 23.43 -0.25 -0.57
C LYS A 410 23.55 -0.49 -2.07
N PHE A 411 23.69 -1.74 -2.49
CA PHE A 411 23.73 -2.10 -3.89
C PHE A 411 23.12 -3.48 -4.12
N GLY A 412 22.64 -3.73 -5.33
CA GLY A 412 22.01 -5.00 -5.59
C GLY A 412 21.53 -5.16 -7.03
N ALA A 413 20.95 -6.33 -7.27
CA ALA A 413 20.40 -6.73 -8.55
C ALA A 413 19.01 -7.36 -8.34
N ALA A 414 18.13 -7.16 -9.31
CA ALA A 414 16.83 -7.79 -9.36
C ALA A 414 16.52 -8.25 -10.79
N PHE A 415 15.90 -9.42 -10.91
CA PHE A 415 15.41 -9.97 -12.17
C PHE A 415 14.00 -10.52 -11.95
N THR A 416 13.10 -10.24 -12.89
CA THR A 416 11.73 -10.79 -12.88
C THR A 416 11.35 -11.27 -14.27
N ASP A 417 10.84 -12.48 -14.36
CA ASP A 417 10.25 -13.09 -15.58
C ASP A 417 8.73 -13.07 -15.44
N HIS A 418 8.07 -12.25 -16.24
CA HIS A 418 6.63 -12.02 -16.25
C HIS A 418 5.96 -12.86 -17.34
N HIS A 419 4.85 -13.52 -16.99
CA HIS A 419 3.98 -14.22 -17.93
C HIS A 419 2.58 -13.63 -17.84
N PHE A 420 2.09 -13.07 -18.94
CA PHE A 420 0.79 -12.42 -19.06
C PHE A 420 -0.16 -13.29 -19.88
N GLY A 421 -1.30 -13.66 -19.32
CA GLY A 421 -2.45 -14.15 -20.05
C GLY A 421 -3.50 -13.03 -20.08
N THR A 422 -3.49 -12.20 -21.12
CA THR A 422 -4.25 -10.94 -21.14
C THR A 422 -5.71 -11.10 -21.53
N GLY A 423 -6.12 -12.25 -21.99
CA GLY A 423 -7.52 -12.54 -22.30
C GLY A 423 -7.67 -13.95 -22.87
N ARG A 424 -8.20 -14.84 -22.05
CA ARG A 424 -8.71 -16.13 -22.51
C ARG A 424 -10.21 -16.06 -22.53
N LEU A 425 -10.77 -16.13 -23.73
CA LEU A 425 -12.20 -16.23 -23.92
C LEU A 425 -12.53 -17.60 -24.48
N LYS A 426 -13.54 -18.23 -23.91
CA LYS A 426 -14.24 -19.37 -24.50
C LYS A 426 -15.73 -19.02 -24.48
N ALA A 427 -16.36 -19.11 -25.61
CA ALA A 427 -17.80 -18.92 -25.75
C ALA A 427 -18.34 -20.02 -26.67
N GLY A 428 -19.43 -20.63 -26.29
CA GLY A 428 -19.99 -21.73 -27.07
C GLY A 428 -21.44 -22.05 -26.72
N ALA A 429 -22.08 -22.80 -27.58
CA ALA A 429 -23.38 -23.39 -27.34
C ALA A 429 -23.22 -24.87 -27.00
N GLU A 430 -24.10 -25.44 -26.15
CA GLU A 430 -24.08 -26.85 -25.76
C GLU A 430 -24.23 -27.81 -26.99
N ASP A 431 -24.96 -27.36 -28.01
CA ASP A 431 -25.14 -28.11 -29.25
C ASP A 431 -23.98 -28.02 -30.26
N ASN A 432 -22.84 -27.34 -29.84
CA ASN A 432 -21.70 -27.05 -30.70
C ASN A 432 -22.03 -26.23 -31.97
N SER A 433 -23.17 -25.62 -32.07
CA SER A 433 -23.54 -24.73 -33.19
C SER A 433 -22.65 -23.53 -33.32
N PHE A 434 -22.04 -23.14 -32.19
CA PHE A 434 -21.07 -22.03 -32.06
C PHE A 434 -20.00 -22.40 -31.04
N ASN A 435 -18.72 -22.27 -31.44
CA ASN A 435 -17.60 -22.40 -30.51
C ASN A 435 -16.51 -21.42 -30.93
N PHE A 436 -16.19 -20.47 -30.04
CA PHE A 436 -15.19 -19.42 -30.24
C PHE A 436 -14.21 -19.40 -29.08
N GLY A 437 -12.91 -19.29 -29.36
CA GLY A 437 -11.87 -19.18 -28.34
C GLY A 437 -10.76 -18.22 -28.75
N SER A 438 -10.26 -17.47 -27.80
CA SER A 438 -9.06 -16.64 -27.92
C SER A 438 -8.16 -16.85 -26.72
N ASP A 439 -6.85 -16.92 -26.93
CA ASP A 439 -5.83 -17.06 -25.87
C ASP A 439 -4.62 -16.19 -26.23
N ILE A 440 -4.54 -15.00 -25.62
CA ILE A 440 -3.50 -14.02 -25.86
C ILE A 440 -2.53 -14.03 -24.70
N ASN A 441 -1.29 -14.41 -24.98
CA ASN A 441 -0.22 -14.50 -24.00
C ASN A 441 0.99 -13.67 -24.39
N TYR A 442 1.61 -13.00 -23.39
CA TYR A 442 2.87 -12.29 -23.55
C TYR A 442 3.87 -12.75 -22.48
N ARG A 443 5.14 -12.57 -22.77
CA ARG A 443 6.23 -12.73 -21.80
C ARG A 443 7.04 -11.45 -21.74
N GLY A 444 7.41 -11.03 -20.53
CA GLY A 444 8.27 -9.88 -20.28
C GLY A 444 9.37 -10.24 -19.31
N GLN A 445 10.57 -9.73 -19.53
CA GLN A 445 11.71 -9.90 -18.62
C GLN A 445 12.18 -8.54 -18.15
N GLU A 446 12.15 -8.30 -16.83
CA GLU A 446 12.61 -7.07 -16.20
C GLU A 446 13.90 -7.34 -15.43
N ALA A 447 14.92 -6.51 -15.64
CA ALA A 447 16.18 -6.53 -14.89
C ALA A 447 16.50 -5.16 -14.34
N GLY A 448 17.11 -5.12 -13.17
CA GLY A 448 17.53 -3.87 -12.53
C GLY A 448 18.81 -4.05 -11.72
N LEU A 449 19.74 -3.11 -11.86
CA LEU A 449 20.92 -2.96 -11.03
C LEU A 449 20.84 -1.62 -10.31
N TYR A 450 21.21 -1.57 -9.04
CA TYR A 450 21.22 -0.31 -8.32
C TYR A 450 22.41 -0.20 -7.37
N ALA A 451 22.77 1.04 -7.09
CA ALA A 451 23.68 1.40 -6.01
C ALA A 451 23.23 2.73 -5.39
N SER A 452 23.30 2.85 -4.09
CA SER A 452 23.03 4.09 -3.35
C SER A 452 23.98 4.23 -2.18
N ASP A 453 24.24 5.47 -1.77
CA ASP A 453 25.05 5.79 -0.60
C ASP A 453 24.28 6.77 0.30
N ASN A 454 24.20 6.43 1.58
CA ASN A 454 23.73 7.32 2.61
C ASN A 454 24.95 7.97 3.26
N PHE A 455 25.24 9.20 2.86
CA PHE A 455 26.43 9.95 3.20
C PHE A 455 26.17 10.98 4.29
N ARG A 456 26.79 10.82 5.45
CA ARG A 456 26.83 11.83 6.50
C ARG A 456 27.93 12.85 6.18
N ALA A 457 27.59 13.92 5.48
CA ALA A 457 28.53 14.98 5.13
C ALA A 457 28.98 15.77 6.38
N SER A 458 28.06 15.99 7.32
CA SER A 458 28.34 16.59 8.64
C SER A 458 27.25 16.15 9.65
N ASP A 459 27.34 16.58 10.91
CA ASP A 459 26.30 16.32 11.92
C ASP A 459 24.95 16.96 11.55
N LYS A 460 24.99 18.03 10.75
CA LYS A 460 23.78 18.73 10.27
C LYS A 460 23.30 18.26 8.90
N LEU A 461 24.20 17.82 8.01
CA LEU A 461 23.89 17.49 6.61
C LEU A 461 24.06 16.00 6.35
N GLN A 462 23.00 15.36 5.93
CA GLN A 462 22.98 13.97 5.45
C GLN A 462 22.39 13.94 4.04
N LEU A 463 23.04 13.22 3.15
CA LEU A 463 22.68 13.07 1.75
C LEU A 463 22.45 11.58 1.47
N GLU A 464 21.46 11.29 0.67
CA GLU A 464 21.27 9.95 0.08
C GLU A 464 21.21 10.13 -1.43
N TYR A 465 22.08 9.46 -2.16
CA TYR A 465 22.07 9.48 -3.62
C TYR A 465 22.26 8.07 -4.14
N GLY A 466 21.56 7.80 -5.23
CA GLY A 466 21.56 6.47 -5.82
C GLY A 466 21.22 6.51 -7.30
N LEU A 467 21.61 5.46 -7.97
CA LEU A 467 21.30 5.21 -9.38
C LEU A 467 20.77 3.79 -9.52
N ARG A 468 19.65 3.67 -10.23
CA ARG A 468 19.16 2.39 -10.72
C ARG A 468 19.23 2.38 -12.25
N VAL A 469 19.72 1.30 -12.80
CA VAL A 469 19.65 0.99 -14.23
C VAL A 469 18.65 -0.12 -14.38
N SER A 470 17.61 0.11 -15.18
CA SER A 470 16.57 -0.89 -15.43
C SER A 470 16.49 -1.23 -16.92
N GLY A 471 16.15 -2.47 -17.23
CA GLY A 471 15.90 -2.97 -18.56
C GLY A 471 14.66 -3.84 -18.61
N PHE A 472 13.95 -3.82 -19.72
CA PHE A 472 12.78 -4.66 -19.98
C PHE A 472 12.79 -5.17 -21.40
N GLN A 473 12.46 -6.44 -21.56
CA GLN A 473 12.33 -7.10 -22.86
C GLN A 473 10.98 -7.80 -22.96
N SER A 474 10.26 -7.64 -24.07
CA SER A 474 9.06 -8.37 -24.40
C SER A 474 9.07 -8.75 -25.89
N GLY A 475 9.20 -10.03 -26.19
CA GLY A 475 9.49 -10.51 -27.54
C GLY A 475 10.79 -9.93 -28.08
N SER A 476 10.73 -9.23 -29.22
CA SER A 476 11.86 -8.49 -29.82
C SER A 476 12.06 -7.09 -29.24
N ASP A 477 11.09 -6.57 -28.47
CA ASP A 477 11.08 -5.19 -28.00
C ASP A 477 11.93 -5.03 -26.76
N GLN A 478 12.84 -4.06 -26.76
CA GLN A 478 13.76 -3.79 -25.64
C GLN A 478 13.68 -2.34 -25.21
N PHE A 479 13.69 -2.12 -23.90
CA PHE A 479 13.66 -0.80 -23.26
C PHE A 479 14.69 -0.73 -22.15
N GLY A 480 15.22 0.46 -21.90
CA GLY A 480 16.13 0.73 -20.82
C GLY A 480 15.82 2.07 -20.14
N GLY A 481 16.18 2.18 -18.87
CA GLY A 481 15.98 3.37 -18.06
C GLY A 481 17.16 3.62 -17.12
N LEU A 482 17.54 4.90 -16.98
CA LEU A 482 18.40 5.40 -15.92
C LEU A 482 17.53 6.12 -14.90
N GLU A 483 17.58 5.71 -13.64
CA GLU A 483 16.71 6.17 -12.57
C GLU A 483 17.53 6.79 -11.43
N PRO A 484 18.04 8.03 -11.61
CA PRO A 484 18.74 8.76 -10.55
C PRO A 484 17.75 9.12 -9.42
N ARG A 485 18.22 9.03 -8.19
CA ARG A 485 17.51 9.41 -6.98
C ARG A 485 18.45 10.15 -6.05
N ALA A 486 17.91 11.17 -5.40
CA ALA A 486 18.67 11.94 -4.43
C ALA A 486 17.74 12.41 -3.31
N ALA A 487 18.21 12.38 -2.10
CA ALA A 487 17.55 12.97 -0.95
C ALA A 487 18.58 13.70 -0.09
N ALA A 488 18.14 14.77 0.55
CA ALA A 488 18.96 15.55 1.45
C ALA A 488 18.17 15.91 2.71
N ARG A 489 18.85 15.87 3.85
CA ARG A 489 18.34 16.37 5.11
C ARG A 489 19.33 17.35 5.70
N TYR A 490 18.84 18.52 6.10
CA TYR A 490 19.61 19.51 6.82
C TYR A 490 18.96 19.85 8.17
N SER A 491 19.63 19.56 9.28
CA SER A 491 19.20 19.92 10.62
C SER A 491 19.54 21.36 10.92
N LEU A 492 18.52 22.25 10.87
CA LEU A 492 18.68 23.66 11.26
C LEU A 492 18.97 23.76 12.76
N THR A 493 18.19 23.02 13.55
CA THR A 493 18.36 22.86 15.00
C THR A 493 18.12 21.38 15.36
N PRO A 494 18.37 20.94 16.62
CA PRO A 494 18.01 19.58 17.03
C PRO A 494 16.53 19.23 16.87
N ASN A 495 15.65 20.22 16.75
CA ASN A 495 14.19 20.07 16.67
C ASN A 495 13.61 20.53 15.33
N ILE A 496 14.42 21.01 14.38
CA ILE A 496 13.96 21.50 13.07
C ILE A 496 14.82 20.89 11.97
N SER A 497 14.17 20.23 11.01
CA SER A 497 14.82 19.60 9.87
C SER A 497 14.20 20.06 8.55
N LEU A 498 15.05 20.42 7.60
CA LEU A 498 14.70 20.62 6.20
C LEU A 498 15.01 19.35 5.42
N LYS A 499 14.13 18.96 4.52
CA LYS A 499 14.31 17.78 3.66
C LYS A 499 13.97 18.12 2.21
N ALA A 500 14.66 17.47 1.29
CA ALA A 500 14.33 17.53 -0.13
C ALA A 500 14.62 16.18 -0.79
N ASN A 501 13.85 15.81 -1.79
CA ASN A 501 14.13 14.63 -2.61
C ASN A 501 13.84 14.86 -4.10
N TYR A 502 14.49 14.07 -4.91
CA TYR A 502 14.26 13.93 -6.36
C TYR A 502 14.30 12.45 -6.71
N ALA A 503 13.37 12.00 -7.56
CA ALA A 503 13.38 10.66 -8.12
C ALA A 503 12.90 10.68 -9.58
N LEU A 504 13.56 9.88 -10.42
CA LEU A 504 13.12 9.49 -11.74
C LEU A 504 12.80 8.00 -11.72
N MET A 505 11.67 7.61 -12.30
CA MET A 505 11.11 6.26 -12.21
C MET A 505 10.57 5.82 -13.56
N TYR A 506 10.70 4.52 -13.87
CA TYR A 506 10.11 3.86 -15.03
C TYR A 506 9.15 2.75 -14.59
N GLN A 507 8.14 2.49 -15.43
CA GLN A 507 7.20 1.40 -15.23
C GLN A 507 7.01 0.67 -16.58
N TYR A 508 7.24 -0.66 -16.56
CA TYR A 508 7.19 -1.52 -17.74
C TYR A 508 5.94 -2.40 -17.78
N VAL A 509 5.32 -2.63 -16.63
CA VAL A 509 4.10 -3.45 -16.49
C VAL A 509 2.95 -2.54 -16.10
N HIS A 510 1.89 -2.52 -16.91
CA HIS A 510 0.77 -1.59 -16.81
C HIS A 510 -0.51 -2.32 -16.44
N LEU A 511 -1.33 -1.74 -15.56
CA LEU A 511 -2.72 -2.16 -15.38
C LEU A 511 -3.60 -1.29 -16.26
N VAL A 512 -4.27 -1.91 -17.18
CA VAL A 512 -5.17 -1.21 -18.09
C VAL A 512 -6.59 -1.29 -17.54
N SER A 513 -7.08 -0.16 -17.07
CA SER A 513 -8.38 -0.01 -16.39
C SER A 513 -9.28 0.96 -17.14
N ASN A 514 -10.49 0.53 -17.44
CA ASN A 514 -11.50 1.38 -18.08
C ASN A 514 -12.20 2.33 -17.08
N SER A 515 -12.24 1.97 -15.81
CA SER A 515 -12.99 2.72 -14.78
C SER A 515 -12.14 3.71 -13.99
N GLY A 516 -10.81 3.59 -14.04
CA GLY A 516 -9.87 4.28 -13.14
C GLY A 516 -9.99 3.86 -11.66
N ALA A 517 -10.82 2.86 -11.37
CA ALA A 517 -11.12 2.39 -10.03
C ALA A 517 -10.39 1.09 -9.66
N SER A 518 -9.48 0.58 -10.46
CA SER A 518 -8.78 -0.70 -10.25
C SER A 518 -9.74 -1.83 -9.86
N LEU A 519 -10.41 -2.37 -10.87
CA LEU A 519 -11.29 -3.51 -10.69
C LEU A 519 -10.52 -4.84 -10.81
N PRO A 520 -11.00 -5.93 -10.20
CA PRO A 520 -10.38 -7.25 -10.38
C PRO A 520 -10.31 -7.72 -11.83
N THR A 521 -11.15 -7.17 -12.71
CA THR A 521 -11.22 -7.47 -14.15
C THR A 521 -10.24 -6.67 -15.00
N ASP A 522 -9.47 -5.75 -14.41
CA ASP A 522 -8.46 -4.98 -15.13
C ASP A 522 -7.31 -5.90 -15.58
N ILE A 523 -6.72 -5.58 -16.73
CA ILE A 523 -5.75 -6.44 -17.41
C ILE A 523 -4.33 -5.92 -17.19
N TRP A 524 -3.44 -6.80 -16.72
CA TRP A 524 -2.00 -6.51 -16.67
C TRP A 524 -1.36 -6.70 -18.03
N TYR A 525 -0.62 -5.69 -18.51
CA TYR A 525 -0.10 -5.61 -19.85
C TYR A 525 1.38 -5.19 -19.87
N PRO A 526 2.24 -5.83 -20.68
CA PRO A 526 3.66 -5.48 -20.80
C PRO A 526 3.89 -4.26 -21.68
N SER A 527 5.00 -3.58 -21.46
CA SER A 527 5.53 -2.60 -22.44
C SER A 527 5.92 -3.28 -23.75
N ARG A 528 5.58 -2.63 -24.89
CA ARG A 528 5.89 -3.03 -26.26
C ARG A 528 6.22 -1.78 -27.08
N LEU A 529 6.70 -1.93 -28.32
CA LEU A 529 6.96 -0.77 -29.20
C LEU A 529 5.74 0.13 -29.37
N SER A 530 4.55 -0.47 -29.43
CA SER A 530 3.25 0.20 -29.46
C SER A 530 2.85 0.77 -28.09
N VAL A 531 3.30 0.18 -26.97
CA VAL A 531 2.95 0.54 -25.60
C VAL A 531 4.22 0.83 -24.79
N LYS A 532 4.80 2.01 -25.02
CA LYS A 532 6.10 2.41 -24.45
C LYS A 532 6.04 2.54 -22.93
N PRO A 533 7.14 2.22 -22.21
CA PRO A 533 7.22 2.38 -20.76
C PRO A 533 6.80 3.75 -20.27
N GLN A 534 5.98 3.79 -19.23
CA GLN A 534 5.64 5.03 -18.55
C GLN A 534 6.85 5.55 -17.76
N ARG A 535 6.95 6.85 -17.60
CA ARG A 535 8.03 7.54 -16.89
C ARG A 535 7.47 8.62 -15.99
N SER A 536 8.00 8.74 -14.78
CA SER A 536 7.65 9.81 -13.85
C SER A 536 8.91 10.43 -13.23
N GLN A 537 8.83 11.75 -13.00
CA GLN A 537 9.81 12.48 -12.20
C GLN A 537 9.07 13.18 -11.07
N GLN A 538 9.65 13.17 -9.87
CA GLN A 538 9.11 13.87 -8.72
C GLN A 538 10.20 14.64 -7.99
N VAL A 539 9.85 15.86 -7.59
CA VAL A 539 10.61 16.66 -6.63
C VAL A 539 9.71 16.89 -5.43
N ALA A 540 10.25 16.78 -4.24
CA ALA A 540 9.55 17.18 -3.04
C ALA A 540 10.51 17.89 -2.08
N THR A 541 9.97 18.82 -1.29
CA THR A 541 10.69 19.52 -0.22
C THR A 541 9.78 19.68 0.99
N GLY A 542 10.35 19.72 2.18
CA GLY A 542 9.56 19.85 3.39
C GLY A 542 10.37 20.32 4.57
N VAL A 543 9.63 20.76 5.58
CA VAL A 543 10.15 21.12 6.88
C VAL A 543 9.42 20.35 7.96
N SER A 544 10.15 19.89 8.96
CA SER A 544 9.62 19.18 10.11
C SER A 544 10.05 19.87 11.41
N PHE A 545 9.11 20.00 12.34
CA PHE A 545 9.28 20.62 13.65
C PHE A 545 8.92 19.62 14.73
N LEU A 546 9.85 19.34 15.63
CA LEU A 546 9.59 18.58 16.85
C LEU A 546 9.24 19.55 17.97
N LEU A 547 8.02 19.45 18.50
CA LEU A 547 7.43 20.40 19.44
C LEU A 547 7.09 19.70 20.76
N GLY A 548 6.96 20.51 21.86
CA GLY A 548 6.52 20.02 23.17
C GLY A 548 7.43 18.92 23.72
N ASP A 549 8.73 19.16 23.78
CA ASP A 549 9.76 18.22 24.26
C ASP A 549 9.73 16.86 23.52
N GLY A 550 9.36 16.88 22.22
CA GLY A 550 9.29 15.69 21.39
C GLY A 550 7.92 14.99 21.37
N ALA A 551 6.91 15.55 22.02
CA ALA A 551 5.56 14.99 22.05
C ALA A 551 4.82 15.10 20.71
N TYR A 552 5.12 16.13 19.92
CA TYR A 552 4.46 16.41 18.63
C TYR A 552 5.48 16.55 17.51
N LEU A 553 5.13 16.03 16.35
CA LEU A 553 5.85 16.27 15.08
C LEU A 553 4.91 16.97 14.10
N LEU A 554 5.27 18.20 13.72
CA LEU A 554 4.60 18.95 12.66
C LEU A 554 5.47 18.86 11.41
N THR A 555 4.90 18.38 10.30
CA THR A 555 5.57 18.28 9.01
C THR A 555 4.75 18.99 7.94
N ASN A 556 5.41 19.78 7.10
CA ASN A 556 4.81 20.38 5.91
C ASN A 556 5.66 20.01 4.70
N GLU A 557 5.04 19.39 3.69
CA GLU A 557 5.69 18.92 2.48
C GLU A 557 5.03 19.51 1.23
N LEU A 558 5.85 19.95 0.29
CA LEU A 558 5.45 20.38 -1.04
C LEU A 558 5.99 19.37 -2.05
N TYR A 559 5.19 18.99 -3.03
CA TYR A 559 5.64 18.11 -4.11
C TYR A 559 5.17 18.56 -5.48
N TYR A 560 5.96 18.21 -6.50
CA TYR A 560 5.62 18.33 -7.91
C TYR A 560 6.06 17.09 -8.67
N LYS A 561 5.12 16.48 -9.42
CA LYS A 561 5.32 15.26 -10.21
C LYS A 561 4.98 15.53 -11.68
N TRP A 562 5.83 15.07 -12.58
CA TRP A 562 5.54 14.99 -14.02
C TRP A 562 5.45 13.52 -14.42
N ALA A 563 4.44 13.17 -15.20
CA ALA A 563 4.29 11.85 -15.76
C ALA A 563 4.23 11.93 -17.29
N GLN A 564 4.93 11.04 -17.95
CA GLN A 564 5.00 10.94 -19.40
C GLN A 564 4.55 9.56 -19.84
N ARG A 565 4.02 9.47 -21.06
CA ARG A 565 3.51 8.24 -21.66
C ARG A 565 2.47 7.57 -20.76
N GLN A 566 1.62 8.39 -20.11
CA GLN A 566 0.48 7.88 -19.35
C GLN A 566 -0.46 7.18 -20.32
N ILE A 567 -1.00 6.03 -19.89
CA ILE A 567 -1.87 5.20 -20.72
C ILE A 567 -3.31 5.44 -20.31
N ASP A 568 -4.19 5.50 -21.30
CA ASP A 568 -5.65 5.50 -21.16
C ASP A 568 -6.27 4.90 -22.42
N PHE A 569 -7.56 4.64 -22.44
CA PHE A 569 -8.27 4.14 -23.61
C PHE A 569 -8.88 5.26 -24.45
N LYS A 570 -8.96 5.05 -25.75
CA LYS A 570 -9.79 5.88 -26.63
C LYS A 570 -11.28 5.77 -26.24
N ASP A 571 -12.07 6.77 -26.59
CA ASP A 571 -13.51 6.71 -26.38
C ASP A 571 -14.12 5.60 -27.25
N GLY A 572 -14.95 4.74 -26.65
CA GLY A 572 -15.52 3.57 -27.36
C GLY A 572 -14.55 2.40 -27.55
N ALA A 573 -13.47 2.33 -26.78
CA ALA A 573 -12.48 1.25 -26.84
C ALA A 573 -13.14 -0.13 -26.65
N GLN A 574 -12.74 -1.08 -27.50
CA GLN A 574 -13.12 -2.49 -27.41
C GLN A 574 -12.06 -3.26 -26.62
N LEU A 575 -12.35 -3.58 -25.36
CA LEU A 575 -11.38 -4.16 -24.43
C LEU A 575 -11.45 -5.68 -24.36
N PHE A 576 -12.60 -6.25 -24.68
CA PHE A 576 -12.81 -7.70 -24.62
C PHE A 576 -12.70 -8.29 -26.02
N VAL A 577 -12.04 -9.46 -26.10
CA VAL A 577 -11.89 -10.24 -27.36
C VAL A 577 -11.22 -9.44 -28.49
N ASN A 578 -10.40 -8.47 -28.16
CA ASN A 578 -9.69 -7.66 -29.14
C ASN A 578 -8.27 -8.19 -29.33
N PRO A 579 -7.92 -8.79 -30.48
CA PRO A 579 -6.56 -9.28 -30.75
C PRO A 579 -5.54 -8.12 -30.91
N ASP A 580 -6.00 -6.90 -31.20
CA ASP A 580 -5.20 -5.69 -31.34
C ASP A 580 -5.56 -4.68 -30.23
N LEU A 581 -5.37 -5.08 -28.97
CA LEU A 581 -5.60 -4.22 -27.82
C LEU A 581 -4.73 -2.96 -27.84
N ASP A 582 -3.54 -3.03 -28.46
CA ASP A 582 -2.59 -1.91 -28.57
C ASP A 582 -3.21 -0.70 -29.28
N SER A 583 -4.09 -0.93 -30.27
CA SER A 583 -4.75 0.14 -31.05
C SER A 583 -5.80 0.91 -30.23
N GLU A 584 -6.21 0.38 -29.08
CA GLU A 584 -7.17 1.00 -28.20
C GLU A 584 -6.54 1.99 -27.21
N PHE A 585 -5.20 1.97 -27.07
CA PHE A 585 -4.47 2.82 -26.14
C PHE A 585 -4.17 4.20 -26.68
N LEU A 586 -4.29 5.17 -25.80
CA LEU A 586 -3.83 6.54 -26.00
C LEU A 586 -2.72 6.87 -25.00
N PHE A 587 -1.75 7.66 -25.46
CA PHE A 587 -0.60 8.05 -24.66
C PHE A 587 -0.63 9.55 -24.37
N GLY A 588 -0.45 9.88 -23.11
CA GLY A 588 -0.57 11.25 -22.64
C GLY A 588 0.52 11.66 -21.65
N ARG A 589 0.31 12.82 -21.05
CA ARG A 589 1.13 13.40 -20.00
C ARG A 589 0.28 13.70 -18.78
N GLY A 590 0.90 13.67 -17.59
CA GLY A 590 0.25 14.01 -16.34
C GLY A 590 1.10 14.97 -15.50
N TRP A 591 0.43 15.74 -14.66
CA TRP A 591 1.02 16.62 -13.65
C TRP A 591 0.27 16.46 -12.36
N ALA A 592 1.01 16.35 -11.25
CA ALA A 592 0.42 16.36 -9.93
C ALA A 592 1.29 17.22 -9.00
N TYR A 593 0.65 18.07 -8.20
CA TYR A 593 1.34 18.93 -7.25
C TYR A 593 0.44 19.20 -6.05
N GLY A 594 1.04 19.43 -4.91
CA GLY A 594 0.28 19.67 -3.69
C GLY A 594 1.14 20.04 -2.49
N ASN A 595 0.41 20.40 -1.43
CA ASN A 595 0.92 20.66 -0.10
C ASN A 595 0.31 19.64 0.88
N GLU A 596 1.14 19.02 1.70
CA GLU A 596 0.77 18.06 2.75
C GLU A 596 1.18 18.64 4.10
N LEU A 597 0.20 18.90 4.98
CA LEU A 597 0.42 19.30 6.36
C LEU A 597 0.05 18.13 7.27
N TYR A 598 0.93 17.76 8.18
CA TYR A 598 0.76 16.63 9.07
C TYR A 598 1.22 16.94 10.48
N LEU A 599 0.32 16.80 11.44
CA LEU A 599 0.61 16.92 12.87
C LEU A 599 0.37 15.55 13.52
N GLU A 600 1.39 14.98 14.13
CA GLU A 600 1.34 13.68 14.82
C GLU A 600 1.70 13.84 16.29
N LYS A 601 0.94 13.17 17.16
CA LYS A 601 1.22 13.01 18.59
C LYS A 601 1.27 11.53 18.95
N LYS A 602 2.37 11.07 19.55
CA LYS A 602 2.55 9.65 19.91
C LYS A 602 2.62 9.38 21.41
N THR A 603 2.63 10.39 22.26
CA THR A 603 2.82 10.26 23.71
C THR A 603 1.63 10.70 24.52
N GLY A 604 1.44 10.13 25.72
CA GLY A 604 0.38 10.43 26.67
C GLY A 604 -0.93 9.69 26.38
N ARG A 605 -1.95 9.91 27.23
CA ARG A 605 -3.26 9.22 27.15
C ARG A 605 -4.03 9.49 25.87
N THR A 606 -3.78 10.64 25.23
CA THR A 606 -4.38 11.01 23.95
C THR A 606 -3.30 11.08 22.90
N THR A 607 -3.41 10.24 21.88
CA THR A 607 -2.50 10.16 20.71
C THR A 607 -3.30 10.27 19.42
N GLY A 608 -2.62 10.39 18.29
CA GLY A 608 -3.27 10.44 16.98
C GLY A 608 -2.62 11.45 16.06
N TRP A 609 -3.35 11.85 15.00
CA TRP A 609 -2.83 12.78 14.00
C TRP A 609 -3.92 13.57 13.31
N VAL A 610 -3.49 14.70 12.76
CA VAL A 610 -4.26 15.52 11.83
C VAL A 610 -3.46 15.64 10.55
N GLY A 611 -4.04 15.23 9.43
CA GLY A 611 -3.47 15.34 8.09
C GLY A 611 -4.33 16.19 7.19
N TYR A 612 -3.74 17.14 6.48
CA TYR A 612 -4.42 17.94 5.47
C TYR A 612 -3.60 17.94 4.17
N THR A 613 -4.26 17.64 3.07
CA THR A 613 -3.65 17.68 1.73
C THR A 613 -4.44 18.62 0.83
N LEU A 614 -3.75 19.55 0.20
CA LEU A 614 -4.25 20.38 -0.88
C LEU A 614 -3.51 19.96 -2.16
N ALA A 615 -4.24 19.37 -3.14
CA ALA A 615 -3.59 18.77 -4.30
C ALA A 615 -4.35 18.99 -5.62
N TRP A 616 -3.62 18.92 -6.71
CA TRP A 616 -4.13 18.98 -8.08
C TRP A 616 -3.48 17.87 -8.90
N THR A 617 -4.32 17.13 -9.63
CA THR A 617 -3.87 16.13 -10.61
C THR A 617 -4.51 16.46 -11.95
N LYS A 618 -3.71 16.51 -13.02
CA LYS A 618 -4.16 16.84 -14.38
C LYS A 618 -3.57 15.85 -15.37
N ARG A 619 -4.33 15.52 -16.41
CA ARG A 619 -3.91 14.68 -17.53
C ARG A 619 -4.22 15.36 -18.86
N ARG A 620 -3.45 15.01 -19.91
CA ARG A 620 -3.67 15.46 -21.28
C ARG A 620 -3.28 14.34 -22.24
N PHE A 621 -4.19 13.99 -23.14
CA PHE A 621 -3.99 13.01 -24.22
C PHE A 621 -4.27 13.69 -25.54
N PRO A 622 -3.23 14.09 -26.28
CA PRO A 622 -3.37 14.82 -27.54
C PRO A 622 -3.94 13.93 -28.64
N PRO A 623 -4.41 14.51 -29.77
CA PRO A 623 -4.79 13.73 -30.95
C PRO A 623 -3.67 12.79 -31.39
N GLN A 624 -4.02 11.53 -31.65
CA GLN A 624 -3.09 10.48 -32.08
C GLN A 624 -3.88 9.28 -32.65
N ASN A 625 -3.24 8.47 -33.48
CA ASN A 625 -3.82 7.26 -34.06
C ASN A 625 -5.20 7.48 -34.72
N GLY A 626 -5.36 8.59 -35.46
CA GLY A 626 -6.63 8.93 -36.12
C GLY A 626 -7.77 9.38 -35.18
N THR A 627 -7.49 9.52 -33.85
CA THR A 627 -8.46 10.02 -32.87
C THR A 627 -8.21 11.50 -32.54
N THR A 628 -9.24 12.17 -32.01
CA THR A 628 -9.12 13.54 -31.49
C THR A 628 -8.41 13.60 -30.12
N GLY A 629 -7.97 12.46 -29.61
CA GLY A 629 -7.47 12.33 -28.24
C GLY A 629 -8.62 12.39 -27.22
N ILE A 630 -8.28 12.39 -25.93
CA ILE A 630 -9.26 12.55 -24.87
C ILE A 630 -9.59 14.03 -24.70
N ASN A 631 -10.89 14.37 -24.64
CA ASN A 631 -11.37 15.76 -24.51
C ASN A 631 -10.80 16.70 -25.60
N ASN A 632 -10.69 16.22 -26.85
CA ASN A 632 -10.08 16.94 -27.97
C ASN A 632 -8.64 17.40 -27.68
N GLY A 633 -7.88 16.60 -26.93
CA GLY A 633 -6.51 16.92 -26.54
C GLY A 633 -6.38 17.99 -25.45
N ASN A 634 -7.46 18.40 -24.81
CA ASN A 634 -7.44 19.35 -23.70
C ASN A 634 -7.02 18.69 -22.38
N THR A 635 -6.56 19.52 -21.46
CA THR A 635 -6.23 19.07 -20.09
C THR A 635 -7.50 18.84 -19.29
N PHE A 636 -7.56 17.73 -18.55
CA PHE A 636 -8.67 17.36 -17.68
C PHE A 636 -8.20 16.77 -16.36
N TYR A 637 -9.12 16.63 -15.38
CA TYR A 637 -8.87 16.01 -14.10
C TYR A 637 -9.22 14.52 -14.17
N PRO A 638 -8.36 13.59 -13.71
CA PRO A 638 -8.75 12.20 -13.55
C PRO A 638 -9.82 12.07 -12.45
N ASN A 639 -10.55 10.95 -12.47
CA ASN A 639 -11.63 10.70 -11.49
C ASN A 639 -11.17 10.67 -10.02
N TYR A 640 -9.92 10.33 -9.77
CA TYR A 640 -9.33 10.33 -8.42
C TYR A 640 -8.73 11.69 -8.00
N ASP A 641 -8.85 12.76 -8.81
CA ASP A 641 -8.45 14.11 -8.39
C ASP A 641 -9.38 14.62 -7.30
N ARG A 642 -8.81 14.91 -6.14
CA ARG A 642 -9.50 15.52 -5.00
C ARG A 642 -8.69 16.71 -4.50
N ARG A 643 -9.34 17.87 -4.46
CA ARG A 643 -8.69 19.14 -4.12
C ARG A 643 -8.25 19.20 -2.67
N HIS A 644 -9.18 18.89 -1.77
CA HIS A 644 -8.99 18.93 -0.33
C HIS A 644 -9.17 17.54 0.25
N ASN A 645 -8.26 17.14 1.13
CA ASN A 645 -8.37 15.93 1.92
C ASN A 645 -7.94 16.26 3.36
N LEU A 646 -8.86 16.14 4.31
CA LEU A 646 -8.62 16.32 5.75
C LEU A 646 -8.90 15.01 6.46
N THR A 647 -7.97 14.58 7.28
CA THR A 647 -8.10 13.41 8.14
C THR A 647 -7.76 13.79 9.58
N VAL A 648 -8.58 13.35 10.51
CA VAL A 648 -8.34 13.51 11.95
C VAL A 648 -8.51 12.15 12.60
N VAL A 649 -7.50 11.69 13.30
CA VAL A 649 -7.53 10.42 14.05
C VAL A 649 -7.15 10.72 15.49
N VAL A 650 -8.00 10.27 16.41
CA VAL A 650 -7.80 10.44 17.86
C VAL A 650 -7.95 9.07 18.52
N LEU A 651 -6.97 8.72 19.33
CA LEU A 651 -6.99 7.57 20.22
C LEU A 651 -6.88 8.09 21.66
N HIS A 652 -7.84 7.76 22.51
CA HIS A 652 -7.86 8.20 23.89
C HIS A 652 -8.02 7.02 24.84
N GLN A 653 -7.06 6.87 25.72
CA GLN A 653 -7.10 5.88 26.78
C GLN A 653 -7.89 6.44 27.97
N LEU A 654 -9.17 6.04 28.07
CA LEU A 654 -10.05 6.48 29.15
C LEU A 654 -9.68 5.80 30.48
N SER A 655 -9.35 4.51 30.44
CA SER A 655 -8.91 3.72 31.60
C SER A 655 -7.98 2.58 31.16
N HIS A 656 -7.45 1.80 32.10
CA HIS A 656 -6.65 0.60 31.80
C HIS A 656 -7.38 -0.44 30.95
N ARG A 657 -8.72 -0.40 30.90
CA ARG A 657 -9.53 -1.36 30.15
C ARG A 657 -10.27 -0.76 28.98
N ILE A 658 -10.35 0.56 28.86
CA ILE A 658 -11.19 1.23 27.87
C ILE A 658 -10.34 2.17 27.04
N ASN A 659 -10.27 1.89 25.74
CA ASN A 659 -9.75 2.82 24.74
C ASN A 659 -10.89 3.31 23.84
N LEU A 660 -10.95 4.61 23.66
CA LEU A 660 -11.86 5.28 22.73
C LEU A 660 -11.09 5.70 21.51
N THR A 661 -11.68 5.54 20.35
CA THR A 661 -11.06 5.94 19.08
C THR A 661 -12.06 6.67 18.21
N GLY A 662 -11.58 7.63 17.44
CA GLY A 662 -12.37 8.35 16.45
C GLY A 662 -11.54 8.65 15.22
N SER A 663 -12.13 8.50 14.06
CA SER A 663 -11.54 8.94 12.80
C SER A 663 -12.55 9.76 12.00
N PHE A 664 -12.12 10.94 11.57
CA PHE A 664 -12.89 11.80 10.69
C PHE A 664 -12.16 12.00 9.38
N VAL A 665 -12.89 11.86 8.28
CA VAL A 665 -12.39 12.06 6.93
C VAL A 665 -13.29 13.05 6.21
N PHE A 666 -12.68 14.03 5.56
CA PHE A 666 -13.34 14.93 4.61
C PHE A 666 -12.53 14.98 3.32
N THR A 667 -13.19 14.78 2.18
CA THR A 667 -12.58 15.00 0.86
C THR A 667 -13.51 15.75 -0.05
N SER A 668 -12.96 16.67 -0.86
CA SER A 668 -13.75 17.32 -1.92
C SER A 668 -14.21 16.29 -2.95
N GLY A 669 -15.31 16.60 -3.64
CA GLY A 669 -15.93 15.69 -4.61
C GLY A 669 -14.98 15.25 -5.72
N GLN A 670 -15.07 13.97 -6.08
CA GLN A 670 -14.31 13.40 -7.20
C GLN A 670 -14.84 13.90 -8.54
N ALA A 671 -13.95 13.97 -9.53
CA ALA A 671 -14.32 14.28 -10.90
C ALA A 671 -15.01 13.05 -11.53
N THR A 672 -16.09 13.27 -12.26
CA THR A 672 -16.86 12.21 -12.95
C THR A 672 -17.41 12.72 -14.28
N THR A 673 -17.76 11.77 -15.14
CA THR A 673 -18.40 12.02 -16.42
C THR A 673 -19.90 11.81 -16.29
N LEU A 674 -20.68 12.86 -16.57
CA LEU A 674 -22.14 12.76 -16.65
C LEU A 674 -22.61 13.18 -18.05
N PRO A 675 -23.71 12.59 -18.57
CA PRO A 675 -24.28 13.01 -19.83
C PRO A 675 -24.82 14.43 -19.71
N LEU A 676 -24.54 15.26 -20.72
CA LEU A 676 -25.03 16.62 -20.82
C LEU A 676 -26.44 16.69 -21.39
N ALA A 677 -26.73 15.82 -22.36
CA ALA A 677 -27.99 15.74 -23.04
C ALA A 677 -28.32 14.29 -23.41
N ARG A 678 -29.49 14.06 -23.86
CA ARG A 678 -29.93 12.78 -24.45
C ARG A 678 -30.69 13.07 -25.72
N PHE A 679 -30.47 12.24 -26.70
CA PHE A 679 -31.31 12.29 -27.89
C PHE A 679 -32.11 10.99 -28.02
N VAL A 680 -33.36 11.10 -28.40
CA VAL A 680 -34.22 9.94 -28.53
C VAL A 680 -34.11 9.43 -29.95
N PHE A 681 -33.67 8.19 -30.10
CA PHE A 681 -33.66 7.49 -31.37
C PHE A 681 -34.87 6.58 -31.44
N GLN A 682 -35.65 6.72 -32.50
CA GLN A 682 -36.76 5.83 -32.78
C GLN A 682 -36.47 5.10 -34.08
N ASP A 683 -36.44 3.77 -34.02
CA ASP A 683 -36.26 2.94 -35.19
C ASP A 683 -37.50 3.05 -36.11
N VAL A 684 -37.29 2.99 -37.45
CA VAL A 684 -38.31 3.09 -38.48
C VAL A 684 -39.38 2.01 -38.36
N GLN A 685 -39.09 0.91 -37.67
CA GLN A 685 -40.02 -0.23 -37.48
C GLN A 685 -40.89 -0.13 -36.21
N GLY A 686 -40.94 1.00 -35.52
CA GLY A 686 -41.85 1.21 -34.40
C GLY A 686 -41.45 0.55 -33.08
N SER A 687 -40.19 0.16 -32.90
CA SER A 687 -39.63 -0.26 -31.61
C SER A 687 -39.70 0.90 -30.61
N ASN A 688 -39.67 0.57 -29.30
CA ASN A 688 -39.66 1.56 -28.23
C ASN A 688 -38.49 2.53 -28.40
N PRO A 689 -38.71 3.85 -28.28
CA PRO A 689 -37.67 4.84 -28.46
C PRO A 689 -36.54 4.65 -27.45
N SER A 690 -35.29 4.50 -27.94
CA SER A 690 -34.09 4.42 -27.12
C SER A 690 -33.51 5.80 -26.90
N ALA A 691 -33.21 6.13 -25.65
CA ALA A 691 -32.56 7.39 -25.30
C ALA A 691 -31.03 7.19 -25.25
N VAL A 692 -30.30 7.80 -26.18
CA VAL A 692 -28.86 7.75 -26.27
C VAL A 692 -28.23 8.93 -25.50
N PRO A 693 -27.43 8.72 -24.47
CA PRO A 693 -26.80 9.79 -23.73
C PRO A 693 -25.66 10.42 -24.53
N ILE A 694 -25.56 11.74 -24.50
CA ILE A 694 -24.50 12.52 -25.11
C ILE A 694 -23.53 12.99 -24.01
N TYR A 695 -22.30 12.56 -24.08
CA TYR A 695 -21.24 12.94 -23.14
C TYR A 695 -20.37 14.05 -23.78
N PRO A 696 -20.24 15.23 -23.14
CA PRO A 696 -19.47 16.33 -23.73
C PRO A 696 -17.98 16.08 -23.65
N GLN A 697 -17.49 15.75 -22.46
CA GLN A 697 -16.09 15.54 -22.13
C GLN A 697 -15.97 14.66 -20.89
N ARG A 698 -14.84 13.98 -20.72
CA ARG A 698 -14.56 13.18 -19.52
C ARG A 698 -14.35 14.08 -18.30
N ASN A 699 -14.91 13.69 -17.17
CA ASN A 699 -14.61 14.18 -15.82
C ASN A 699 -14.85 15.70 -15.64
N THR A 700 -15.87 16.24 -16.31
CA THR A 700 -16.23 17.66 -16.22
C THR A 700 -17.11 18.01 -15.02
N TYR A 701 -17.72 17.01 -14.40
CA TYR A 701 -18.58 17.19 -13.23
C TYR A 701 -17.85 16.80 -11.94
N ARG A 702 -18.20 17.44 -10.81
CA ARG A 702 -17.73 17.07 -9.48
C ARG A 702 -18.89 16.54 -8.65
N LEU A 703 -18.73 15.34 -8.09
CA LEU A 703 -19.69 14.81 -7.11
C LEU A 703 -19.69 15.65 -5.84
N ALA A 704 -20.72 15.47 -5.00
CA ALA A 704 -20.76 16.09 -3.69
C ALA A 704 -19.55 15.67 -2.83
N PRO A 705 -19.09 16.54 -1.89
CA PRO A 705 -17.99 16.20 -0.99
C PRO A 705 -18.32 14.96 -0.15
N TYR A 706 -17.31 14.12 0.03
CA TYR A 706 -17.32 12.97 0.91
C TYR A 706 -16.89 13.35 2.32
N ASN A 707 -17.65 12.95 3.33
CA ASN A 707 -17.18 13.04 4.72
C ASN A 707 -17.77 11.92 5.58
N ARG A 708 -17.03 11.51 6.61
CA ARG A 708 -17.40 10.40 7.48
C ARG A 708 -16.72 10.51 8.83
N LEU A 709 -17.47 10.20 9.87
CA LEU A 709 -16.97 10.00 11.23
C LEU A 709 -17.15 8.55 11.62
N ASP A 710 -16.08 7.89 12.03
CA ASP A 710 -16.10 6.55 12.58
C ASP A 710 -15.69 6.60 14.05
N LEU A 711 -16.36 5.83 14.88
CA LEU A 711 -16.12 5.74 16.32
C LEU A 711 -15.80 4.31 16.71
N GLY A 712 -14.89 4.13 17.66
CA GLY A 712 -14.51 2.82 18.19
C GLY A 712 -14.33 2.84 19.69
N LEU A 713 -14.62 1.72 20.31
CA LEU A 713 -14.38 1.43 21.73
C LEU A 713 -13.79 0.03 21.85
N VAL A 714 -12.63 -0.07 22.47
CA VAL A 714 -12.00 -1.35 22.79
C VAL A 714 -12.11 -1.55 24.30
N TYR A 715 -12.80 -2.64 24.70
CA TYR A 715 -12.97 -3.02 26.10
C TYR A 715 -12.20 -4.31 26.40
N LYS A 716 -11.11 -4.19 27.17
CA LYS A 716 -10.29 -5.34 27.59
C LYS A 716 -11.03 -6.15 28.65
N LEU A 717 -11.19 -7.42 28.38
CA LEU A 717 -11.79 -8.39 29.29
C LEU A 717 -10.75 -8.87 30.31
N ARG A 718 -11.22 -9.57 31.35
CA ARG A 718 -10.31 -10.29 32.25
C ARG A 718 -9.73 -11.50 31.50
N PRO A 719 -8.44 -11.81 31.67
CA PRO A 719 -7.85 -12.96 31.00
C PRO A 719 -8.54 -14.26 31.47
N ILE A 720 -8.88 -15.14 30.53
CA ILE A 720 -9.47 -16.46 30.80
C ILE A 720 -8.40 -17.41 31.33
N ARG A 721 -7.14 -17.23 30.90
CA ARG A 721 -5.95 -17.94 31.37
C ARG A 721 -4.87 -16.94 31.76
N GLU A 722 -4.01 -17.36 32.70
CA GLU A 722 -2.85 -16.58 33.09
C GLU A 722 -1.94 -16.33 31.86
N GLY A 723 -1.64 -15.05 31.54
CA GLY A 723 -0.90 -14.65 30.35
C GLY A 723 -1.73 -14.56 29.06
N GLY A 724 -3.04 -14.79 29.09
CA GLY A 724 -3.94 -14.59 27.95
C GLY A 724 -4.47 -13.16 27.90
N GLU A 725 -4.86 -12.71 26.70
CA GLU A 725 -5.50 -11.41 26.45
C GLU A 725 -6.81 -11.63 25.69
N SER A 726 -7.83 -10.86 26.03
CA SER A 726 -9.06 -10.81 25.24
C SER A 726 -9.72 -9.45 25.34
N ASP A 727 -10.38 -9.03 24.28
CA ASP A 727 -11.11 -7.77 24.21
C ASP A 727 -12.38 -7.88 23.36
N LEU A 728 -13.29 -6.93 23.61
CA LEU A 728 -14.44 -6.64 22.76
C LEU A 728 -14.19 -5.28 22.11
N THR A 729 -14.14 -5.27 20.79
CA THR A 729 -14.02 -4.07 19.99
C THR A 729 -15.38 -3.72 19.37
N PHE A 730 -15.93 -2.58 19.77
CA PHE A 730 -17.15 -2.00 19.20
C PHE A 730 -16.75 -0.92 18.21
N SER A 731 -17.34 -0.92 17.03
CA SER A 731 -17.12 0.13 16.03
C SER A 731 -18.42 0.60 15.44
N ILE A 732 -18.50 1.90 15.16
CA ILE A 732 -19.59 2.53 14.41
C ILE A 732 -18.97 3.23 13.21
N TYR A 733 -19.20 2.67 12.04
CA TYR A 733 -18.81 3.27 10.79
C TYR A 733 -19.88 4.26 10.35
N ASN A 734 -19.49 5.45 9.88
CA ASN A 734 -20.40 6.50 9.43
C ASN A 734 -21.41 6.92 10.52
N ALA A 735 -20.91 7.32 11.68
CA ALA A 735 -21.69 7.54 12.90
C ALA A 735 -22.88 8.52 12.76
N TYR A 736 -22.80 9.51 11.86
CA TYR A 736 -23.90 10.45 11.60
C TYR A 736 -24.69 10.16 10.31
N ASN A 737 -24.57 8.93 9.78
CA ASN A 737 -25.37 8.43 8.65
C ASN A 737 -25.30 9.31 7.39
N ARG A 738 -24.11 9.83 7.05
CA ARG A 738 -23.92 10.62 5.83
C ARG A 738 -24.12 9.74 4.60
N ARG A 739 -24.99 10.17 3.70
CA ARG A 739 -25.15 9.55 2.37
C ARG A 739 -24.07 10.04 1.42
N ASN A 740 -22.90 9.41 1.49
CA ASN A 740 -21.78 9.75 0.63
C ASN A 740 -22.01 9.26 -0.80
N PRO A 741 -21.61 10.03 -1.84
CA PRO A 741 -21.81 9.63 -3.22
C PRO A 741 -20.87 8.47 -3.59
N TYR A 742 -21.41 7.38 -4.11
CA TYR A 742 -20.68 6.31 -4.75
C TYR A 742 -20.65 6.53 -6.26
N PHE A 743 -21.82 6.57 -6.90
CA PHE A 743 -21.99 7.01 -8.28
C PHE A 743 -23.35 7.69 -8.48
N VAL A 744 -23.50 8.36 -9.63
CA VAL A 744 -24.74 8.97 -10.06
C VAL A 744 -25.19 8.31 -11.36
N TYR A 745 -26.45 7.91 -11.42
CA TYR A 745 -27.10 7.41 -12.62
C TYR A 745 -28.37 8.19 -12.90
N PHE A 746 -28.88 8.05 -14.11
CA PHE A 746 -30.13 8.70 -14.52
C PHE A 746 -31.23 7.66 -14.67
N ASP A 747 -32.29 7.82 -13.90
CA ASP A 747 -33.47 7.00 -13.92
C ASP A 747 -34.55 7.63 -14.80
N GLN A 748 -35.35 6.80 -15.48
CA GLN A 748 -36.48 7.22 -16.27
C GLN A 748 -37.68 7.40 -15.37
N VAL A 749 -38.27 8.59 -15.38
CA VAL A 749 -39.60 8.84 -14.78
C VAL A 749 -40.62 8.54 -15.85
N LYS A 750 -41.33 7.44 -15.71
CA LYS A 750 -42.38 7.02 -16.64
C LYS A 750 -43.76 7.43 -16.12
N ASP A 751 -44.65 7.74 -17.04
CA ASP A 751 -46.05 7.83 -16.75
C ASP A 751 -46.59 6.45 -16.33
N LYS A 752 -47.41 6.42 -15.28
CA LYS A 752 -47.86 5.15 -14.68
C LYS A 752 -48.87 4.39 -15.58
N GLU A 753 -49.62 5.11 -16.42
CA GLU A 753 -50.66 4.51 -17.26
C GLU A 753 -50.16 4.20 -18.67
N THR A 754 -49.36 5.10 -19.23
CA THR A 754 -48.93 5.02 -20.63
C THR A 754 -47.50 4.44 -20.79
N THR A 755 -46.79 4.18 -19.70
CA THR A 755 -45.37 3.79 -19.69
C THR A 755 -44.43 4.78 -20.42
N ARG A 756 -44.96 5.91 -20.91
CA ARG A 756 -44.22 6.96 -21.61
C ARG A 756 -43.18 7.61 -20.68
N VAL A 757 -41.95 7.78 -21.17
CA VAL A 757 -40.92 8.50 -20.45
C VAL A 757 -41.24 9.99 -20.39
N LEU A 758 -41.50 10.50 -19.20
CA LEU A 758 -41.83 11.92 -18.95
C LEU A 758 -40.57 12.77 -18.74
N SER A 759 -39.58 12.23 -18.03
CA SER A 759 -38.35 12.94 -17.72
C SER A 759 -37.25 11.97 -17.26
N TYR A 760 -36.05 12.50 -17.10
CA TYR A 760 -34.92 11.77 -16.48
C TYR A 760 -34.56 12.46 -15.19
N ARG A 761 -34.32 11.67 -14.14
CA ARG A 761 -33.92 12.17 -12.84
C ARG A 761 -32.55 11.60 -12.48
N ALA A 762 -31.59 12.49 -12.08
CA ALA A 762 -30.34 12.05 -11.53
C ALA A 762 -30.57 11.44 -10.14
N ARG A 763 -30.05 10.24 -9.92
CA ARG A 763 -30.08 9.55 -8.63
C ARG A 763 -28.65 9.26 -8.15
N GLN A 764 -28.38 9.57 -6.90
CA GLN A 764 -27.14 9.24 -6.24
C GLN A 764 -27.29 7.89 -5.53
N VAL A 765 -26.35 6.99 -5.76
CA VAL A 765 -26.19 5.77 -4.95
C VAL A 765 -25.19 6.05 -3.84
N SER A 766 -25.50 5.60 -2.63
CA SER A 766 -24.65 5.65 -1.45
C SER A 766 -24.56 4.23 -0.87
N LEU A 767 -23.37 3.71 -0.60
CA LEU A 767 -23.20 2.30 -0.21
C LEU A 767 -23.46 2.07 1.28
N PHE A 768 -22.92 2.93 2.13
CA PHE A 768 -22.84 2.64 3.55
C PHE A 768 -23.62 3.64 4.40
N PRO A 769 -24.74 3.19 5.01
CA PRO A 769 -25.38 3.91 6.12
C PRO A 769 -24.54 3.85 7.39
N VAL A 770 -25.10 4.17 8.55
CA VAL A 770 -24.48 3.85 9.83
C VAL A 770 -24.37 2.32 9.99
N ILE A 771 -23.16 1.82 10.28
CA ILE A 771 -22.90 0.38 10.43
C ILE A 771 -22.24 0.14 11.78
N PRO A 772 -22.99 -0.36 12.77
CA PRO A 772 -22.40 -0.84 14.01
C PRO A 772 -21.77 -2.22 13.79
N SER A 773 -20.70 -2.50 14.50
CA SER A 773 -20.05 -3.81 14.51
C SER A 773 -19.43 -4.13 15.86
N VAL A 774 -19.29 -5.41 16.14
CA VAL A 774 -18.62 -5.95 17.32
C VAL A 774 -17.69 -7.09 16.91
N THR A 775 -16.51 -7.11 17.50
CA THR A 775 -15.53 -8.18 17.30
C THR A 775 -14.97 -8.61 18.65
N TYR A 776 -14.96 -9.90 18.91
CA TYR A 776 -14.26 -10.51 20.03
C TYR A 776 -12.87 -10.95 19.58
N ASN A 777 -11.82 -10.39 20.20
CA ASN A 777 -10.44 -10.75 19.96
C ASN A 777 -9.87 -11.53 21.14
N PHE A 778 -8.99 -12.49 20.87
CA PHE A 778 -8.33 -13.31 21.88
C PHE A 778 -6.88 -13.64 21.50
N LYS A 779 -6.04 -13.88 22.53
CA LYS A 779 -4.66 -14.39 22.42
C LYS A 779 -4.36 -15.23 23.64
N PHE A 780 -3.85 -16.46 23.42
CA PHE A 780 -3.52 -17.42 24.49
C PHE A 780 -2.10 -17.97 24.32
#